data_116226f98f3bc61bd5b935358ea17123
#
_entry.id   116226f98f3bc61bd5b935358ea17123
#
_cell.length_a   1.000
_cell.length_b   1.000
_cell.length_c   1.000
_cell.angle_alpha   90.00
_cell.angle_beta   90.00
_cell.angle_gamma   90.00
#
_symmetry.space_group_name_H-M   'P 1'
#
loop_
_entity.id
_entity.type
_entity.pdbx_description
1 polymer ?
#
loop_
_entity_poly.entity_id
_entity_poly.type
_entity_poly.pdbx_seq_one_letter_code
_entity_poly.pdbx_strand_id
1 'polypeptide(L)'
;MSTLRHFIILLFSLLSITVHAQQIYGTVTDDETGDSIAFASVVYKGHNIAAISDINGQYKIGRHEGWNITFSAVGYKTRIIPITNKTKARLNIKLKPDKQMLAEVTVKAKRGRYSRKNNPAVELMKRVVAAKKQTDLSQNDYYQYNKYEKITLSMNDLKPEQLEAGIFKRHPWLIDQVEVNPATGKMILPVSVDETVSQKIYRKDPRSEKTIITGQTSKGVNDLFQTGDIINNVLKDVFTNVDLYEDHIRLLQYPFVSPISNEGIGFYRYYIEDTIKIDRDSCFHLHFLPNNQNDMGFRGDLYILKDSTLHVRRCEMTIPKQSNVNFVNNVKILQEYNKLPDGQWVLTQDDMTTELELLSFVRSFTVTRTTRMSDYAFNPIPKKLFRGMAKEVTEADAEMRDDAFWSQYRQVELTKSESSMDKFIHRIENMKGIKYVIFGLKALFENSIETSTPNYIDICPVNTILTHNYVDGWRSRLSLKTTANLNKHFFLSGYYGHGWGSKKDYYNAEFTYSLNPKKYLPHEFPRRTITIQSTKDVCSPGDRFMDTDKDNFMVALKWAEINKMMFYNRQQIAFEYETDWGLKATLIGKLEENESCGHMTFTTLDQPLPTEFKKTGNGDFMRTTEVSAKLRYAPGETYINNKLRRRVINLDAPVFSLSHTMGFDGVLGGEYNYSYTEVGLHKRFWMGNSWGKLDFYLKGGIQWSQVPYPLLIFPAANQSYIILPETFSLINTMEFLNDRFFSMMMTWDLNGKLLNRIPLVKKLHWREIIGVRMLWGALSDKNNPFLAENQGSSRLMYFPDGVNIMESNRPYAELVIGIHNIFKFFHVEYVRRLSYNELPTSPKWGMRYVIAFSF
;
A
#
# COMPACT_ATOMS: atom_id res chain seq x y z
N MET A 1 -46.42 36.28 -52.84
CA MET A 1 -45.76 35.47 -51.79
C MET A 1 -44.35 34.88 -52.19
N SER A 2 -44.06 34.80 -53.46
CA SER A 2 -42.80 34.36 -54.06
C SER A 2 -41.65 35.35 -53.82
N THR A 3 -41.87 36.64 -54.01
CA THR A 3 -40.85 37.69 -53.86
C THR A 3 -40.33 37.94 -52.46
N LEU A 4 -41.20 37.74 -51.46
CA LEU A 4 -40.84 37.88 -50.07
C LEU A 4 -39.91 36.74 -49.58
N ARG A 5 -40.09 35.54 -50.18
CA ARG A 5 -39.29 34.37 -49.89
C ARG A 5 -37.82 34.49 -50.39
N HIS A 6 -37.71 35.11 -51.60
CA HIS A 6 -36.38 35.36 -52.18
C HIS A 6 -35.67 36.52 -51.50
N PHE A 7 -36.38 37.48 -50.92
CA PHE A 7 -35.79 38.56 -50.15
C PHE A 7 -35.33 38.13 -48.80
N ILE A 8 -36.03 37.19 -48.14
CA ILE A 8 -35.60 36.59 -46.89
C ILE A 8 -34.37 35.68 -47.06
N ILE A 9 -34.29 34.91 -48.17
CA ILE A 9 -33.13 34.08 -48.49
C ILE A 9 -31.91 34.96 -48.81
N LEU A 10 -32.11 36.09 -49.55
CA LEU A 10 -31.02 37.03 -49.81
C LEU A 10 -30.56 37.73 -48.52
N LEU A 11 -31.47 38.07 -47.59
CA LEU A 11 -31.15 38.67 -46.31
C LEU A 11 -30.39 37.72 -45.39
N PHE A 12 -30.75 36.41 -45.39
CA PHE A 12 -30.02 35.38 -44.65
C PHE A 12 -28.65 35.04 -45.27
N SER A 13 -28.50 35.14 -46.60
CA SER A 13 -27.21 34.98 -47.25
C SER A 13 -26.24 36.16 -47.03
N LEU A 14 -26.77 37.37 -46.82
CA LEU A 14 -25.97 38.56 -46.47
C LEU A 14 -25.59 38.62 -44.96
N LEU A 15 -26.31 37.90 -44.10
CA LEU A 15 -25.97 37.76 -42.69
C LEU A 15 -24.95 36.67 -42.36
N SER A 16 -24.54 35.87 -43.36
CA SER A 16 -23.41 34.94 -43.27
C SER A 16 -22.09 35.67 -43.49
N ILE A 17 -21.90 36.85 -42.89
CA ILE A 17 -20.55 37.38 -42.67
C ILE A 17 -19.90 36.43 -41.65
N THR A 18 -19.18 35.43 -42.17
CA THR A 18 -18.23 34.67 -41.38
C THR A 18 -17.24 35.67 -40.78
N VAL A 19 -17.42 35.97 -39.50
CA VAL A 19 -16.37 36.62 -38.71
C VAL A 19 -15.22 35.62 -38.69
N HIS A 20 -14.31 35.73 -39.66
CA HIS A 20 -13.01 35.07 -39.61
C HIS A 20 -12.29 35.66 -38.40
N ALA A 21 -12.40 35.05 -37.27
CA ALA A 21 -11.54 35.36 -36.13
C ALA A 21 -10.11 35.31 -36.68
N GLN A 22 -9.47 36.45 -36.82
CA GLN A 22 -8.09 36.51 -37.29
C GLN A 22 -7.25 35.66 -36.29
N GLN A 23 -6.55 34.70 -36.80
CA GLN A 23 -5.73 33.81 -36.01
C GLN A 23 -4.25 34.08 -36.24
N ILE A 24 -3.44 33.93 -35.24
CA ILE A 24 -1.98 33.91 -35.31
C ILE A 24 -1.57 32.45 -35.29
N TYR A 25 -0.75 32.05 -36.25
CA TYR A 25 -0.20 30.71 -36.36
C TYR A 25 1.28 30.75 -36.74
N GLY A 26 2.01 29.67 -36.45
CA GLY A 26 3.42 29.59 -36.80
C GLY A 26 4.08 28.37 -36.19
N THR A 27 5.39 28.38 -36.20
CA THR A 27 6.19 27.31 -35.57
C THR A 27 7.07 27.88 -34.47
N VAL A 28 7.25 27.10 -33.41
CA VAL A 28 8.20 27.35 -32.31
C VAL A 28 9.41 26.45 -32.56
N THR A 29 10.60 27.04 -32.67
CA THR A 29 11.85 26.32 -32.96
C THR A 29 12.94 26.69 -31.97
N ASP A 30 13.92 25.82 -31.80
CA ASP A 30 15.17 26.10 -31.08
C ASP A 30 16.01 27.11 -31.86
N ASP A 31 16.55 28.10 -31.19
CA ASP A 31 17.37 29.18 -31.85
C ASP A 31 18.78 28.67 -32.20
N GLU A 32 19.32 27.63 -31.54
CA GLU A 32 20.66 27.09 -31.80
C GLU A 32 20.63 25.94 -32.82
N THR A 33 19.68 24.98 -32.71
CA THR A 33 19.62 23.79 -33.57
C THR A 33 18.66 23.95 -34.75
N GLY A 34 17.67 24.83 -34.63
CA GLY A 34 16.59 24.97 -35.61
C GLY A 34 15.49 23.92 -35.50
N ASP A 35 15.60 22.96 -34.57
CA ASP A 35 14.64 21.91 -34.40
C ASP A 35 13.30 22.46 -33.88
N SER A 36 12.21 21.79 -34.24
CA SER A 36 10.88 22.16 -33.78
C SER A 36 10.72 21.86 -32.28
N ILE A 37 10.21 22.84 -31.55
CA ILE A 37 9.90 22.66 -30.10
C ILE A 37 8.45 22.22 -29.98
N ALA A 38 8.27 20.93 -29.69
CA ALA A 38 6.96 20.37 -29.40
C ALA A 38 6.43 20.89 -28.07
N PHE A 39 5.12 21.09 -28.03
CA PHE A 39 4.37 21.42 -26.80
C PHE A 39 4.81 22.69 -26.08
N ALA A 40 5.34 23.65 -26.81
CA ALA A 40 5.59 24.98 -26.26
C ALA A 40 4.27 25.65 -25.88
N SER A 41 4.21 26.20 -24.69
CA SER A 41 3.06 26.97 -24.21
C SER A 41 2.99 28.34 -24.88
N VAL A 42 1.84 28.70 -25.39
CA VAL A 42 1.55 29.96 -26.11
C VAL A 42 0.35 30.62 -25.42
N VAL A 43 0.58 31.62 -24.59
CA VAL A 43 -0.44 32.15 -23.68
C VAL A 43 -0.51 33.65 -23.75
N TYR A 44 -1.70 34.22 -23.78
CA TYR A 44 -1.92 35.65 -23.46
C TYR A 44 -1.91 35.83 -21.94
N LYS A 45 -0.78 36.25 -21.39
CA LYS A 45 -0.60 36.37 -19.93
C LYS A 45 -1.60 37.40 -19.35
N GLY A 46 -2.37 36.96 -18.35
CA GLY A 46 -3.45 37.76 -17.74
C GLY A 46 -4.82 37.60 -18.40
N HIS A 47 -4.93 36.70 -19.38
CA HIS A 47 -6.19 36.35 -20.06
C HIS A 47 -6.28 34.84 -20.20
N ASN A 48 -7.46 34.27 -20.07
CA ASN A 48 -7.70 32.81 -20.12
C ASN A 48 -7.67 32.24 -21.56
N ILE A 49 -6.68 32.67 -22.37
CA ILE A 49 -6.52 32.22 -23.75
C ILE A 49 -5.13 31.65 -23.89
N ALA A 50 -5.06 30.33 -24.16
CA ALA A 50 -3.84 29.60 -24.33
C ALA A 50 -3.93 28.65 -25.54
N ALA A 51 -2.78 28.33 -26.13
CA ALA A 51 -2.59 27.27 -27.09
C ALA A 51 -1.27 26.56 -26.76
N ILE A 52 -1.10 25.36 -27.28
CA ILE A 52 0.14 24.58 -27.16
C ILE A 52 0.57 24.22 -28.58
N SER A 53 1.89 24.27 -28.85
CA SER A 53 2.39 23.82 -30.15
C SER A 53 2.27 22.28 -30.27
N ASP A 54 2.00 21.81 -31.49
CA ASP A 54 1.95 20.39 -31.78
C ASP A 54 3.36 19.76 -31.80
N ILE A 55 3.43 18.46 -32.15
CA ILE A 55 4.69 17.72 -32.21
C ILE A 55 5.70 18.30 -33.21
N ASN A 56 5.21 19.02 -34.23
CA ASN A 56 6.03 19.70 -35.24
C ASN A 56 6.32 21.15 -34.84
N GLY A 57 6.02 21.53 -33.59
CA GLY A 57 6.19 22.90 -33.09
C GLY A 57 5.16 23.90 -33.64
N GLN A 58 4.14 23.45 -34.39
CA GLN A 58 3.13 24.32 -34.95
C GLN A 58 2.09 24.74 -33.91
N TYR A 59 1.74 25.99 -33.89
CA TYR A 59 0.71 26.52 -32.97
C TYR A 59 -0.30 27.39 -33.69
N LYS A 60 -1.47 27.58 -33.11
CA LYS A 60 -2.54 28.40 -33.59
C LYS A 60 -3.31 29.02 -32.43
N ILE A 61 -3.44 30.33 -32.38
CA ILE A 61 -4.12 31.06 -31.29
C ILE A 61 -4.93 32.23 -31.84
N GLY A 62 -6.04 32.60 -31.20
CA GLY A 62 -6.83 33.77 -31.60
C GLY A 62 -6.01 35.05 -31.54
N ARG A 63 -6.21 36.01 -32.49
CA ARG A 63 -5.52 37.28 -32.49
C ARG A 63 -6.24 38.27 -31.58
N HIS A 64 -5.50 38.86 -30.65
CA HIS A 64 -5.98 39.90 -29.76
C HIS A 64 -4.98 41.08 -29.81
N GLU A 65 -5.36 42.16 -30.49
CA GLU A 65 -4.52 43.34 -30.59
C GLU A 65 -4.39 44.07 -29.25
N GLY A 66 -3.20 44.61 -28.98
CA GLY A 66 -2.87 45.25 -27.71
C GLY A 66 -2.44 44.29 -26.60
N TRP A 67 -2.52 43.00 -26.81
CA TRP A 67 -2.11 42.00 -25.82
C TRP A 67 -0.72 41.41 -26.12
N ASN A 68 -0.11 40.82 -25.09
CA ASN A 68 1.19 40.18 -25.21
C ASN A 68 1.05 38.64 -25.21
N ILE A 69 1.55 37.97 -26.25
CA ILE A 69 1.69 36.51 -26.27
C ILE A 69 3.00 36.16 -25.60
N THR A 70 2.94 35.23 -24.65
CA THR A 70 4.09 34.64 -23.99
C THR A 70 4.32 33.23 -24.56
N PHE A 71 5.51 32.97 -25.05
CA PHE A 71 5.98 31.68 -25.54
C PHE A 71 6.94 31.12 -24.49
N SER A 72 6.69 29.92 -24.00
CA SER A 72 7.55 29.23 -23.04
C SER A 72 7.60 27.74 -23.32
N ALA A 73 8.76 27.15 -23.13
CA ALA A 73 8.99 25.72 -23.19
C ALA A 73 10.03 25.34 -22.14
N VAL A 74 9.95 24.12 -21.61
CA VAL A 74 10.89 23.62 -20.60
C VAL A 74 12.30 23.55 -21.20
N GLY A 75 13.28 24.15 -20.51
CA GLY A 75 14.66 24.25 -20.99
C GLY A 75 14.94 25.45 -21.91
N TYR A 76 13.97 26.35 -22.07
CA TYR A 76 14.09 27.53 -22.93
C TYR A 76 13.73 28.83 -22.19
N LYS A 77 14.40 29.94 -22.60
CA LYS A 77 14.03 31.27 -22.07
C LYS A 77 12.69 31.71 -22.62
N THR A 78 11.83 32.16 -21.76
CA THR A 78 10.49 32.68 -22.10
C THR A 78 10.64 33.89 -23.03
N ARG A 79 9.85 33.93 -24.10
CA ARG A 79 9.78 35.04 -25.03
C ARG A 79 8.41 35.68 -25.06
N ILE A 80 8.33 36.99 -24.90
CA ILE A 80 7.10 37.75 -24.89
C ILE A 80 7.05 38.64 -26.14
N ILE A 81 5.93 38.62 -26.89
CA ILE A 81 5.72 39.37 -28.12
C ILE A 81 4.43 40.16 -28.02
N PRO A 82 4.49 41.49 -28.15
CA PRO A 82 3.27 42.31 -28.23
C PRO A 82 2.57 42.13 -29.57
N ILE A 83 1.26 41.92 -29.55
CA ILE A 83 0.44 41.81 -30.75
C ILE A 83 -0.11 43.18 -31.14
N THR A 84 0.30 43.66 -32.29
CA THR A 84 -0.14 44.95 -32.82
C THR A 84 -0.83 44.74 -34.16
N ASN A 85 -1.43 45.76 -34.72
CA ASN A 85 -2.01 45.73 -36.05
C ASN A 85 -1.01 45.41 -37.19
N LYS A 86 0.32 45.61 -36.93
CA LYS A 86 1.42 45.26 -37.86
C LYS A 86 1.90 43.81 -37.71
N THR A 87 1.46 43.07 -36.71
CA THR A 87 1.86 41.70 -36.47
C THR A 87 1.30 40.79 -37.57
N LYS A 88 2.17 40.07 -38.29
CA LYS A 88 1.75 39.15 -39.36
C LYS A 88 0.95 37.98 -38.78
N ALA A 89 -0.01 37.44 -39.53
CA ALA A 89 -0.78 36.27 -39.13
C ALA A 89 0.10 35.03 -38.91
N ARG A 90 1.16 34.88 -39.74
CA ARG A 90 2.17 33.84 -39.54
C ARG A 90 3.34 34.42 -38.71
N LEU A 91 3.52 33.84 -37.49
CA LEU A 91 4.53 34.29 -36.52
C LEU A 91 5.37 33.10 -36.07
N ASN A 92 6.52 32.90 -36.70
CA ASN A 92 7.47 31.86 -36.28
C ASN A 92 8.36 32.38 -35.15
N ILE A 93 8.51 31.55 -34.12
CA ILE A 93 9.20 31.91 -32.87
C ILE A 93 10.42 31.04 -32.67
N LYS A 94 11.52 31.65 -32.35
CA LYS A 94 12.75 31.00 -31.92
C LYS A 94 12.93 31.20 -30.42
N LEU A 95 13.02 30.12 -29.66
CA LEU A 95 13.34 30.14 -28.25
C LEU A 95 14.81 29.81 -28.03
N LYS A 96 15.47 30.57 -27.18
CA LYS A 96 16.87 30.33 -26.79
C LYS A 96 16.92 29.30 -25.69
N PRO A 97 17.78 28.25 -25.81
CA PRO A 97 17.99 27.31 -24.71
C PRO A 97 18.41 28.05 -23.44
N ASP A 98 17.81 27.72 -22.33
CA ASP A 98 18.21 28.22 -21.02
C ASP A 98 19.25 27.28 -20.42
N LYS A 99 20.52 27.52 -20.73
CA LYS A 99 21.65 26.72 -20.22
C LYS A 99 21.75 26.69 -18.69
N GLN A 100 21.06 27.58 -18.00
CA GLN A 100 20.96 27.56 -16.54
C GLN A 100 19.91 26.56 -16.02
N MET A 101 18.92 26.19 -16.82
CA MET A 101 17.91 25.16 -16.44
C MET A 101 18.33 23.74 -16.77
N LEU A 102 19.26 23.51 -17.70
CA LEU A 102 19.76 22.20 -18.11
C LEU A 102 20.94 21.70 -17.27
N ALA A 103 21.63 22.59 -16.54
CA ALA A 103 22.50 22.18 -15.47
C ALA A 103 21.61 22.01 -14.22
N GLU A 104 21.55 20.80 -13.66
CA GLU A 104 21.29 20.67 -12.24
C GLU A 104 22.11 21.78 -11.56
N VAL A 105 21.46 22.84 -11.09
CA VAL A 105 22.14 23.93 -10.43
C VAL A 105 22.66 23.37 -9.10
N THR A 106 23.76 22.70 -9.21
CA THR A 106 24.71 22.61 -8.13
C THR A 106 25.29 23.98 -8.04
N VAL A 107 24.64 24.90 -7.36
CA VAL A 107 25.26 26.14 -6.90
C VAL A 107 26.36 25.70 -5.94
N LYS A 108 27.56 25.46 -6.51
CA LYS A 108 28.80 25.38 -5.77
C LYS A 108 29.23 26.81 -5.47
N ALA A 109 28.43 27.52 -4.70
CA ALA A 109 29.03 28.50 -3.83
C ALA A 109 30.06 27.71 -3.02
N LYS A 110 31.31 28.18 -2.93
CA LYS A 110 32.31 27.68 -1.98
C LYS A 110 31.75 27.94 -0.58
N ARG A 111 30.75 27.13 -0.16
CA ARG A 111 30.17 27.17 1.17
C ARG A 111 31.26 26.66 2.10
N GLY A 112 31.68 27.49 3.07
CA GLY A 112 32.57 27.06 4.11
C GLY A 112 32.01 25.82 4.83
N ARG A 113 32.83 25.20 5.68
CA ARG A 113 32.36 24.02 6.46
C ARG A 113 31.11 24.42 7.26
N TYR A 114 29.99 23.71 7.01
CA TYR A 114 28.71 23.97 7.68
C TYR A 114 28.87 23.84 9.19
N SER A 115 28.44 24.86 9.93
CA SER A 115 28.36 24.83 11.40
C SER A 115 26.92 25.16 11.81
N ARG A 116 26.41 24.52 12.83
CA ARG A 116 25.12 24.85 13.44
C ARG A 116 25.29 25.96 14.50
N LYS A 117 26.49 26.06 15.07
CA LYS A 117 26.80 27.08 16.10
C LYS A 117 26.86 28.46 15.45
N ASN A 118 26.10 29.41 15.98
CA ASN A 118 26.01 30.78 15.49
C ASN A 118 25.56 30.89 14.02
N ASN A 119 24.68 30.00 13.58
CA ASN A 119 24.14 30.00 12.20
C ASN A 119 22.79 30.72 12.18
N PRO A 120 22.64 31.84 11.46
CA PRO A 120 21.41 32.62 11.40
C PRO A 120 20.22 31.80 10.88
N ALA A 121 20.44 30.89 9.94
CA ALA A 121 19.39 30.01 9.41
C ALA A 121 18.87 29.02 10.49
N VAL A 122 19.77 28.50 11.31
CA VAL A 122 19.41 27.63 12.43
C VAL A 122 18.64 28.38 13.51
N GLU A 123 19.07 29.60 13.84
CA GLU A 123 18.37 30.44 14.82
C GLU A 123 16.97 30.85 14.32
N LEU A 124 16.84 31.16 13.02
CA LEU A 124 15.53 31.38 12.40
C LEU A 124 14.66 30.16 12.52
N MET A 125 15.19 28.98 12.16
CA MET A 125 14.41 27.72 12.22
C MET A 125 14.00 27.35 13.64
N LYS A 126 14.81 27.59 14.66
CA LYS A 126 14.39 27.42 16.07
C LYS A 126 13.18 28.28 16.41
N ARG A 127 13.14 29.51 15.92
CA ARG A 127 12.02 30.44 16.13
C ARG A 127 10.78 29.94 15.35
N VAL A 128 10.92 29.47 14.12
CA VAL A 128 9.86 28.87 13.32
C VAL A 128 9.26 27.65 14.02
N VAL A 129 10.11 26.75 14.52
CA VAL A 129 9.68 25.56 15.25
C VAL A 129 8.95 25.94 16.55
N ALA A 130 9.41 26.96 17.25
CA ALA A 130 8.73 27.47 18.45
C ALA A 130 7.36 28.10 18.11
N ALA A 131 7.26 28.86 17.01
CA ALA A 131 6.02 29.47 16.52
C ALA A 131 5.02 28.43 15.93
N LYS A 132 5.50 27.27 15.48
CA LYS A 132 4.71 26.17 14.89
C LYS A 132 3.45 25.86 15.71
N LYS A 133 3.56 25.82 17.04
CA LYS A 133 2.44 25.51 17.93
C LYS A 133 1.31 26.55 17.85
N GLN A 134 1.60 27.80 17.48
CA GLN A 134 0.60 28.85 17.36
C GLN A 134 0.01 28.96 15.95
N THR A 135 0.77 28.48 14.95
CA THR A 135 0.39 28.55 13.53
C THR A 135 -0.25 27.26 13.01
N ASP A 136 -0.26 26.21 13.83
CA ASP A 136 -0.90 24.94 13.50
C ASP A 136 -2.44 25.07 13.54
N LEU A 137 -3.10 24.68 12.46
CA LEU A 137 -4.54 24.70 12.32
C LEU A 137 -5.27 23.90 13.41
N SER A 138 -4.63 22.85 13.94
CA SER A 138 -5.18 22.00 15.00
C SER A 138 -5.35 22.71 16.35
N GLN A 139 -4.84 23.94 16.49
CA GLN A 139 -5.04 24.75 17.70
C GLN A 139 -6.44 25.35 17.79
N ASN A 140 -7.15 25.47 16.66
CA ASN A 140 -8.54 25.93 16.67
C ASN A 140 -9.46 24.89 17.33
N ASP A 141 -10.48 25.34 18.05
CA ASP A 141 -11.45 24.44 18.70
C ASP A 141 -12.21 23.62 17.69
N TYR A 142 -12.56 24.23 16.56
CA TYR A 142 -13.18 23.60 15.40
C TYR A 142 -12.60 24.18 14.12
N TYR A 143 -12.49 23.34 13.10
CA TYR A 143 -12.36 23.78 11.72
C TYR A 143 -13.00 22.79 10.77
N GLN A 144 -13.40 23.31 9.62
CA GLN A 144 -13.81 22.50 8.47
C GLN A 144 -13.35 23.16 7.18
N TYR A 145 -13.17 22.35 6.14
CA TYR A 145 -12.89 22.82 4.79
C TYR A 145 -13.30 21.80 3.74
N ASN A 146 -13.52 22.27 2.51
CA ASN A 146 -13.70 21.41 1.35
C ASN A 146 -12.36 21.12 0.71
N LYS A 147 -12.17 19.86 0.30
CA LYS A 147 -10.98 19.36 -0.37
C LYS A 147 -11.38 18.75 -1.72
N TYR A 148 -10.84 19.29 -2.79
CA TYR A 148 -10.84 18.68 -4.11
C TYR A 148 -9.48 18.04 -4.34
N GLU A 149 -9.46 16.79 -4.80
CA GLU A 149 -8.24 16.04 -5.10
C GLU A 149 -8.38 15.36 -6.45
N LYS A 150 -7.39 15.55 -7.32
CA LYS A 150 -7.26 14.86 -8.60
C LYS A 150 -5.95 14.09 -8.62
N ILE A 151 -6.02 12.82 -9.01
CA ILE A 151 -4.86 11.94 -9.11
C ILE A 151 -4.81 11.36 -10.51
N THR A 152 -3.70 11.56 -11.18
CA THR A 152 -3.46 11.08 -12.53
C THR A 152 -2.29 10.11 -12.53
N LEU A 153 -2.52 8.88 -12.98
CA LEU A 153 -1.47 7.90 -13.27
C LEU A 153 -1.11 7.98 -14.75
N SER A 154 0.18 8.12 -15.05
CA SER A 154 0.67 8.23 -16.42
C SER A 154 1.89 7.34 -16.65
N MET A 155 2.03 6.78 -17.84
CA MET A 155 3.31 6.24 -18.29
C MET A 155 4.26 7.42 -18.54
N ASN A 156 5.51 7.32 -18.07
CA ASN A 156 6.47 8.42 -18.03
C ASN A 156 7.61 8.22 -19.04
N ASP A 157 8.32 9.31 -19.32
CA ASP A 157 9.57 9.34 -20.10
C ASP A 157 9.43 8.77 -21.52
N LEU A 158 8.35 9.18 -22.19
CA LEU A 158 8.17 8.88 -23.61
C LEU A 158 9.13 9.73 -24.45
N LYS A 159 9.90 9.08 -25.32
CA LYS A 159 10.83 9.78 -26.23
C LYS A 159 10.17 9.98 -27.58
N PRO A 160 10.48 11.09 -28.30
CA PRO A 160 9.91 11.34 -29.63
C PRO A 160 10.09 10.18 -30.62
N GLU A 161 11.25 9.52 -30.59
CA GLU A 161 11.55 8.40 -31.50
C GLU A 161 10.63 7.19 -31.23
N GLN A 162 10.14 7.06 -30.02
CA GLN A 162 9.21 5.99 -29.65
C GLN A 162 7.79 6.22 -30.17
N LEU A 163 7.40 7.49 -30.36
CA LEU A 163 6.10 7.83 -30.93
C LEU A 163 6.00 7.47 -32.42
N GLU A 164 7.13 7.38 -33.11
CA GLU A 164 7.22 6.98 -34.51
C GLU A 164 7.43 5.47 -34.69
N ALA A 165 7.57 4.69 -33.62
CA ALA A 165 7.90 3.28 -33.63
C ALA A 165 6.91 2.41 -32.88
N GLY A 166 7.02 1.10 -33.03
CA GLY A 166 6.37 0.08 -32.22
C GLY A 166 4.84 0.18 -32.20
N ILE A 167 4.27 0.32 -31.02
CA ILE A 167 2.82 0.36 -30.81
C ILE A 167 2.22 1.67 -31.29
N PHE A 168 2.90 2.79 -31.15
CA PHE A 168 2.44 4.11 -31.61
C PHE A 168 2.34 4.18 -33.13
N LYS A 169 3.31 3.60 -33.85
CA LYS A 169 3.25 3.49 -35.31
C LYS A 169 2.07 2.63 -35.78
N ARG A 170 1.76 1.55 -35.07
CA ARG A 170 0.62 0.67 -35.40
C ARG A 170 -0.74 1.28 -35.02
N HIS A 171 -0.74 2.14 -33.99
CA HIS A 171 -1.94 2.76 -33.43
C HIS A 171 -1.69 4.27 -33.22
N PRO A 172 -1.67 5.09 -34.28
CA PRO A 172 -1.35 6.52 -34.22
C PRO A 172 -2.24 7.32 -33.27
N TRP A 173 -3.46 6.87 -33.03
CA TRP A 173 -4.40 7.52 -32.09
C TRP A 173 -3.91 7.53 -30.63
N LEU A 174 -2.91 6.71 -30.27
CA LEU A 174 -2.26 6.76 -28.96
C LEU A 174 -1.50 8.07 -28.74
N ILE A 175 -1.07 8.73 -29.82
CA ILE A 175 -0.35 10.01 -29.75
C ILE A 175 -1.27 11.13 -29.26
N ASP A 176 -2.56 11.06 -29.58
CA ASP A 176 -3.56 12.05 -29.12
C ASP A 176 -3.69 12.10 -27.59
N GLN A 177 -3.26 11.02 -26.91
CA GLN A 177 -3.29 10.89 -25.45
C GLN A 177 -1.99 11.35 -24.79
N VAL A 178 -0.93 11.61 -25.55
CA VAL A 178 0.37 12.04 -25.02
C VAL A 178 0.32 13.51 -24.62
N GLU A 179 0.79 13.82 -23.43
CA GLU A 179 0.90 15.16 -22.86
C GLU A 179 2.29 15.42 -22.29
N VAL A 180 2.57 16.68 -21.97
CA VAL A 180 3.77 17.06 -21.21
C VAL A 180 3.40 17.32 -19.77
N ASN A 181 4.04 16.63 -18.86
CA ASN A 181 3.86 16.87 -17.42
C ASN A 181 4.45 18.25 -17.05
N PRO A 182 3.65 19.19 -16.54
CA PRO A 182 4.11 20.54 -16.25
C PRO A 182 5.15 20.60 -15.11
N ALA A 183 5.13 19.61 -14.19
CA ALA A 183 6.06 19.56 -13.06
C ALA A 183 7.45 19.01 -13.43
N THR A 184 7.52 18.13 -14.44
CA THR A 184 8.77 17.45 -14.83
C THR A 184 9.26 17.79 -16.23
N GLY A 185 8.40 18.34 -17.08
CA GLY A 185 8.69 18.63 -18.49
C GLY A 185 8.82 17.40 -19.39
N LYS A 186 8.53 16.20 -18.87
CA LYS A 186 8.62 14.95 -19.62
C LYS A 186 7.31 14.65 -20.33
N MET A 187 7.40 14.00 -21.50
CA MET A 187 6.21 13.48 -22.18
C MET A 187 5.65 12.27 -21.40
N ILE A 188 4.37 12.31 -21.14
CA ILE A 188 3.62 11.31 -20.40
C ILE A 188 2.40 10.85 -21.20
N LEU A 189 1.95 9.63 -20.93
CA LEU A 189 0.69 9.09 -21.43
C LEU A 189 -0.21 8.82 -20.24
N PRO A 190 -1.18 9.70 -19.96
CA PRO A 190 -2.18 9.47 -18.91
C PRO A 190 -2.97 8.18 -19.19
N VAL A 191 -3.09 7.32 -18.20
CA VAL A 191 -3.76 6.02 -18.29
C VAL A 191 -4.87 5.86 -17.26
N SER A 192 -4.90 6.70 -16.23
CA SER A 192 -5.96 6.76 -15.23
C SER A 192 -6.08 8.14 -14.63
N VAL A 193 -7.29 8.54 -14.28
CA VAL A 193 -7.61 9.75 -13.54
C VAL A 193 -8.69 9.47 -12.51
N ASP A 194 -8.41 9.86 -11.27
CA ASP A 194 -9.32 9.76 -10.14
C ASP A 194 -9.58 11.16 -9.59
N GLU A 195 -10.84 11.50 -9.33
CA GLU A 195 -11.24 12.76 -8.71
C GLU A 195 -12.04 12.47 -7.43
N THR A 196 -11.77 13.22 -6.38
CA THR A 196 -12.46 13.10 -5.10
C THR A 196 -12.78 14.50 -4.56
N VAL A 197 -14.01 14.70 -4.14
CA VAL A 197 -14.45 15.86 -3.37
C VAL A 197 -14.81 15.38 -1.97
N SER A 198 -14.25 16.04 -0.96
CA SER A 198 -14.51 15.67 0.44
C SER A 198 -14.58 16.90 1.33
N GLN A 199 -15.29 16.78 2.43
CA GLN A 199 -15.31 17.75 3.51
C GLN A 199 -14.53 17.21 4.70
N LYS A 200 -13.51 17.92 5.15
CA LYS A 200 -12.82 17.62 6.40
C LYS A 200 -13.40 18.43 7.54
N ILE A 201 -13.70 17.77 8.64
CA ILE A 201 -14.17 18.38 9.88
C ILE A 201 -13.27 17.98 11.04
N TYR A 202 -12.99 18.91 11.92
CA TYR A 202 -12.12 18.73 13.08
C TYR A 202 -12.73 19.38 14.33
N ARG A 203 -12.47 18.75 15.46
CA ARG A 203 -12.76 19.25 16.81
C ARG A 203 -11.59 18.95 17.73
N LYS A 204 -11.15 19.94 18.51
CA LYS A 204 -10.02 19.84 19.43
C LYS A 204 -10.35 19.02 20.68
N ASP A 205 -11.52 19.26 21.29
CA ASP A 205 -11.90 18.61 22.56
C ASP A 205 -13.31 18.01 22.52
N PRO A 206 -13.48 16.69 22.75
CA PRO A 206 -12.43 15.66 22.62
C PRO A 206 -11.90 15.61 21.17
N ARG A 207 -10.58 15.43 21.02
CA ARG A 207 -9.93 15.45 19.69
C ARG A 207 -10.60 14.44 18.77
N SER A 208 -11.15 14.93 17.69
CA SER A 208 -11.82 14.11 16.66
C SER A 208 -11.69 14.78 15.32
N GLU A 209 -11.38 13.99 14.30
CA GLU A 209 -11.39 14.43 12.91
C GLU A 209 -12.18 13.45 12.07
N LYS A 210 -12.83 13.95 11.01
CA LYS A 210 -13.56 13.12 10.06
C LYS A 210 -13.48 13.71 8.66
N THR A 211 -13.34 12.82 7.69
CA THR A 211 -13.41 13.16 6.27
C THR A 211 -14.70 12.56 5.71
N ILE A 212 -15.52 13.39 5.08
CA ILE A 212 -16.77 12.98 4.44
C ILE A 212 -16.56 13.11 2.94
N ILE A 213 -16.51 12.00 2.23
CA ILE A 213 -16.39 11.98 0.77
C ILE A 213 -17.78 12.21 0.21
N THR A 214 -17.95 13.35 -0.47
CA THR A 214 -19.21 13.80 -1.06
C THR A 214 -19.32 13.51 -2.54
N GLY A 215 -18.18 13.31 -3.22
CA GLY A 215 -18.14 12.93 -4.63
C GLY A 215 -16.83 12.22 -4.96
N GLN A 216 -16.91 11.17 -5.77
CA GLN A 216 -15.74 10.47 -6.29
C GLN A 216 -16.00 9.90 -7.68
N THR A 217 -15.00 9.94 -8.56
CA THR A 217 -15.00 9.28 -9.87
C THR A 217 -13.63 8.72 -10.16
N SER A 218 -13.60 7.57 -10.82
CA SER A 218 -12.39 6.92 -11.28
C SER A 218 -12.57 6.58 -12.76
N LYS A 219 -11.54 6.81 -13.57
CA LYS A 219 -11.54 6.53 -14.99
C LYS A 219 -10.18 6.00 -15.41
N GLY A 220 -10.17 4.93 -16.18
CA GLY A 220 -8.92 4.42 -16.74
C GLY A 220 -8.51 3.02 -16.31
N VAL A 221 -7.21 2.76 -16.32
CA VAL A 221 -6.62 1.44 -16.02
C VAL A 221 -6.88 1.01 -14.57
N ASN A 222 -7.14 1.93 -13.65
CA ASN A 222 -7.49 1.60 -12.26
C ASN A 222 -8.73 0.71 -12.18
N ASP A 223 -9.69 0.88 -13.09
CA ASP A 223 -10.88 0.02 -13.17
C ASP A 223 -10.54 -1.40 -13.65
N LEU A 224 -9.45 -1.56 -14.41
CA LEU A 224 -8.99 -2.86 -14.88
C LEU A 224 -8.29 -3.68 -13.79
N PHE A 225 -7.64 -3.03 -12.81
CA PHE A 225 -6.85 -3.65 -11.74
C PHE A 225 -7.41 -3.30 -10.35
N GLN A 226 -8.68 -3.61 -10.12
CA GLN A 226 -9.41 -3.25 -8.90
C GLN A 226 -8.78 -3.79 -7.58
N THR A 227 -7.87 -4.74 -7.67
CA THR A 227 -7.38 -5.47 -6.48
C THR A 227 -5.87 -5.79 -6.49
N GLY A 228 -5.08 -5.19 -7.36
CA GLY A 228 -3.62 -5.42 -7.40
C GLY A 228 -2.90 -4.89 -6.16
N ASP A 229 -2.32 -5.75 -5.33
CA ASP A 229 -1.62 -5.38 -4.09
C ASP A 229 -0.53 -4.32 -4.31
N ILE A 230 0.21 -4.42 -5.41
CA ILE A 230 1.35 -3.54 -5.70
C ILE A 230 0.86 -2.14 -6.09
N ILE A 231 -0.05 -2.06 -7.05
CA ILE A 231 -0.55 -0.76 -7.56
C ILE A 231 -1.30 -0.02 -6.46
N ASN A 232 -2.18 -0.71 -5.74
CA ASN A 232 -2.93 -0.10 -4.65
C ASN A 232 -2.04 0.34 -3.48
N ASN A 233 -0.97 -0.38 -3.15
CA ASN A 233 -0.03 0.04 -2.11
C ASN A 233 0.71 1.31 -2.54
N VAL A 234 1.20 1.34 -3.78
CA VAL A 234 1.87 2.52 -4.36
C VAL A 234 0.93 3.73 -4.36
N LEU A 235 -0.27 3.56 -4.88
CA LEU A 235 -1.24 4.65 -4.99
C LEU A 235 -1.65 5.20 -3.61
N LYS A 236 -1.86 4.34 -2.61
CA LYS A 236 -2.22 4.80 -1.26
C LYS A 236 -1.14 5.64 -0.59
N ASP A 237 0.12 5.33 -0.82
CA ASP A 237 1.20 6.13 -0.28
C ASP A 237 1.31 7.50 -0.96
N VAL A 238 0.87 7.59 -2.22
CA VAL A 238 0.71 8.87 -2.94
C VAL A 238 -0.57 9.60 -2.53
N PHE A 239 -1.57 8.87 -2.03
CA PHE A 239 -2.81 9.45 -1.49
C PHE A 239 -2.68 9.98 -0.06
N THR A 240 -1.57 9.71 0.63
CA THR A 240 -1.36 10.21 1.98
C THR A 240 -1.25 11.73 1.99
N ASN A 241 -2.00 12.39 2.88
CA ASN A 241 -1.86 13.83 3.08
C ASN A 241 -0.48 14.16 3.62
N VAL A 242 0.18 15.13 3.01
CA VAL A 242 1.46 15.64 3.48
C VAL A 242 1.18 16.79 4.45
N ASP A 243 1.39 16.55 5.73
CA ASP A 243 1.25 17.60 6.74
C ASP A 243 2.62 18.08 7.21
N LEU A 244 3.01 19.26 6.79
CA LEU A 244 4.30 19.87 7.15
C LEU A 244 4.39 20.15 8.66
N TYR A 245 3.25 20.36 9.32
CA TYR A 245 3.17 20.69 10.74
C TYR A 245 3.30 19.47 11.67
N GLU A 246 3.13 18.25 11.14
CA GLU A 246 3.50 17.04 11.88
C GLU A 246 5.03 16.94 12.05
N ASP A 247 5.50 16.28 13.10
CA ASP A 247 6.95 16.09 13.30
C ASP A 247 7.53 15.08 12.30
N HIS A 248 6.71 14.13 11.89
CA HIS A 248 7.05 13.14 10.86
C HIS A 248 5.98 13.08 9.78
N ILE A 249 6.37 13.39 8.56
CA ILE A 249 5.52 13.27 7.37
C ILE A 249 5.56 11.83 6.91
N ARG A 250 4.43 11.15 6.97
CA ARG A 250 4.33 9.77 6.47
C ARG A 250 4.20 9.76 4.96
N LEU A 251 5.18 9.18 4.27
CA LEU A 251 5.21 9.05 2.83
C LEU A 251 5.86 7.73 2.44
N LEU A 252 5.31 7.02 1.45
CA LEU A 252 5.87 5.75 0.95
C LEU A 252 6.12 4.74 2.09
N GLN A 253 5.20 4.66 3.04
CA GLN A 253 5.23 3.81 4.26
C GLN A 253 6.33 4.18 5.28
N TYR A 254 7.07 5.26 5.08
CA TYR A 254 8.12 5.71 5.99
C TYR A 254 7.80 7.07 6.60
N PRO A 255 8.18 7.31 7.86
CA PRO A 255 8.15 8.62 8.47
C PRO A 255 9.38 9.42 8.06
N PHE A 256 9.17 10.46 7.26
CA PHE A 256 10.18 11.44 6.91
C PHE A 256 10.17 12.56 7.94
N VAL A 257 11.34 12.97 8.40
CA VAL A 257 11.44 14.08 9.35
C VAL A 257 10.98 15.38 8.69
N SER A 258 10.01 16.08 9.30
CA SER A 258 9.58 17.38 8.81
C SER A 258 10.69 18.43 8.95
N PRO A 259 10.92 19.28 7.94
CA PRO A 259 11.93 20.33 8.03
C PRO A 259 11.61 21.41 9.07
N ILE A 260 10.37 21.49 9.57
CA ILE A 260 9.97 22.40 10.64
C ILE A 260 9.68 21.66 11.96
N SER A 261 10.24 20.45 12.15
CA SER A 261 10.15 19.71 13.40
C SER A 261 11.33 20.01 14.33
N ASN A 262 11.17 19.68 15.63
CA ASN A 262 12.28 19.78 16.58
C ASN A 262 13.47 18.90 16.18
N GLU A 263 13.22 17.68 15.72
CA GLU A 263 14.26 16.77 15.20
C GLU A 263 14.91 17.32 13.94
N GLY A 264 14.17 18.07 13.12
CA GLY A 264 14.62 18.69 11.89
C GLY A 264 15.86 19.55 12.07
N ILE A 265 15.98 20.27 13.20
CA ILE A 265 17.15 21.11 13.51
C ILE A 265 18.43 20.27 13.59
N GLY A 266 18.35 19.07 14.12
CA GLY A 266 19.45 18.11 14.17
C GLY A 266 19.66 17.32 12.88
N PHE A 267 18.60 17.10 12.12
CA PHE A 267 18.58 16.24 10.94
C PHE A 267 18.99 16.96 9.67
N TYR A 268 18.61 18.26 9.50
CA TYR A 268 18.86 19.06 8.32
C TYR A 268 19.99 20.08 8.49
N ARG A 269 20.51 20.57 7.37
CA ARG A 269 21.32 21.77 7.22
C ARG A 269 20.43 22.83 6.60
N TYR A 270 20.44 24.03 7.16
CA TYR A 270 19.63 25.15 6.70
C TYR A 270 20.54 26.30 6.23
N TYR A 271 20.13 26.94 5.14
CA TYR A 271 20.83 28.08 4.55
C TYR A 271 19.81 29.15 4.20
N ILE A 272 19.99 30.37 4.62
CA ILE A 272 19.24 31.51 4.11
C ILE A 272 19.89 31.89 2.78
N GLU A 273 19.11 31.83 1.69
CA GLU A 273 19.59 32.21 0.36
C GLU A 273 19.37 33.71 0.13
N ASP A 274 18.13 34.18 0.32
CA ASP A 274 17.76 35.58 0.16
C ASP A 274 16.44 35.95 0.89
N THR A 275 15.90 37.12 0.60
CA THR A 275 14.56 37.55 0.98
C THR A 275 13.79 37.85 -0.31
N ILE A 276 12.70 37.16 -0.55
CA ILE A 276 11.86 37.34 -1.75
C ILE A 276 10.45 37.79 -1.39
N LYS A 277 9.74 38.32 -2.36
CA LYS A 277 8.30 38.60 -2.25
C LYS A 277 7.52 37.54 -3.01
N ILE A 278 6.54 36.92 -2.32
CA ILE A 278 5.54 36.08 -2.91
C ILE A 278 4.24 36.86 -2.81
N ASP A 279 3.67 37.24 -3.95
CA ASP A 279 2.56 38.20 -4.05
C ASP A 279 2.88 39.50 -3.29
N ARG A 280 2.22 39.74 -2.16
CA ARG A 280 2.45 40.91 -1.28
C ARG A 280 3.30 40.62 -0.05
N ASP A 281 3.60 39.36 0.19
CA ASP A 281 4.25 38.87 1.41
C ASP A 281 5.76 38.83 1.24
N SER A 282 6.52 39.47 2.14
CA SER A 282 7.98 39.31 2.21
C SER A 282 8.33 38.05 2.96
N CYS A 283 9.16 37.19 2.36
CA CYS A 283 9.54 35.91 2.91
C CYS A 283 11.05 35.71 2.98
N PHE A 284 11.53 35.08 4.05
CA PHE A 284 12.87 34.49 4.07
C PHE A 284 12.84 33.24 3.18
N HIS A 285 13.71 33.15 2.20
CA HIS A 285 13.94 31.99 1.40
C HIS A 285 15.04 31.15 2.04
N LEU A 286 14.71 29.97 2.54
CA LEU A 286 15.63 29.00 3.14
C LEU A 286 15.74 27.76 2.30
N HIS A 287 16.98 27.39 1.97
CA HIS A 287 17.27 26.06 1.42
C HIS A 287 17.62 25.08 2.53
N PHE A 288 17.12 23.84 2.45
CA PHE A 288 17.43 22.80 3.41
C PHE A 288 17.74 21.46 2.74
N LEU A 289 18.60 20.65 3.36
CA LEU A 289 18.97 19.31 2.91
C LEU A 289 19.39 18.44 4.11
N PRO A 290 19.19 17.09 4.04
CA PRO A 290 19.62 16.19 5.10
C PRO A 290 21.13 16.25 5.32
N ASN A 291 21.59 16.04 6.56
CA ASN A 291 23.03 15.92 6.87
C ASN A 291 23.69 14.80 6.08
N ASN A 292 23.00 13.68 5.95
CA ASN A 292 23.37 12.56 5.12
C ASN A 292 22.29 12.39 4.05
N GLN A 293 22.66 12.55 2.78
CA GLN A 293 21.72 12.48 1.65
C GLN A 293 21.15 11.08 1.37
N ASN A 294 21.71 10.04 1.98
CA ASN A 294 21.18 8.69 1.89
C ASN A 294 20.11 8.40 2.96
N ASP A 295 20.00 9.26 3.99
CA ASP A 295 18.94 9.13 5.00
C ASP A 295 17.59 9.52 4.40
N MET A 296 16.50 8.95 4.93
CA MET A 296 15.13 9.28 4.52
C MET A 296 14.74 10.68 5.02
N GLY A 297 14.93 11.65 4.17
CA GLY A 297 14.65 13.05 4.43
C GLY A 297 14.40 13.81 3.14
N PHE A 298 13.82 14.99 3.26
CA PHE A 298 13.57 15.90 2.15
C PHE A 298 14.76 16.82 1.91
N ARG A 299 14.87 17.31 0.70
CA ARG A 299 15.62 18.53 0.39
C ARG A 299 14.65 19.51 -0.26
N GLY A 300 14.89 20.79 -0.13
CA GLY A 300 14.00 21.76 -0.76
C GLY A 300 14.15 23.16 -0.20
N ASP A 301 13.09 23.92 -0.37
CA ASP A 301 13.03 25.33 -0.07
C ASP A 301 11.82 25.66 0.77
N LEU A 302 12.03 26.47 1.82
CA LEU A 302 11.01 27.02 2.69
C LEU A 302 10.96 28.53 2.50
N TYR A 303 9.76 29.04 2.30
CA TYR A 303 9.49 30.45 2.24
C TYR A 303 8.71 30.87 3.47
N ILE A 304 9.38 31.51 4.41
CA ILE A 304 8.88 31.83 5.74
C ILE A 304 8.57 33.32 5.81
N LEU A 305 7.36 33.68 6.25
CA LEU A 305 6.96 35.07 6.38
C LEU A 305 7.95 35.84 7.26
N LYS A 306 8.31 37.04 6.79
CA LYS A 306 9.19 37.97 7.50
C LYS A 306 8.35 38.88 8.42
N ASP A 307 7.52 38.28 9.25
CA ASP A 307 6.69 38.96 10.24
C ASP A 307 6.79 38.26 11.61
N SER A 308 5.96 38.67 12.57
CA SER A 308 5.95 38.08 13.90
C SER A 308 5.43 36.64 13.94
N THR A 309 4.68 36.19 12.92
CA THR A 309 4.07 34.86 12.89
C THR A 309 5.06 33.79 12.46
N LEU A 310 6.05 34.15 11.62
CA LEU A 310 7.01 33.20 11.01
C LEU A 310 6.34 32.00 10.35
N HIS A 311 5.13 32.21 9.81
CA HIS A 311 4.37 31.15 9.14
C HIS A 311 5.05 30.74 7.82
N VAL A 312 4.92 29.48 7.44
CA VAL A 312 5.36 29.01 6.13
C VAL A 312 4.36 29.50 5.08
N ARG A 313 4.83 30.30 4.10
CA ARG A 313 4.01 30.78 2.97
C ARG A 313 3.99 29.77 1.82
N ARG A 314 5.14 29.14 1.58
CA ARG A 314 5.33 28.10 0.56
C ARG A 314 6.39 27.13 1.02
N CYS A 315 6.21 25.86 0.65
CA CYS A 315 7.19 24.82 0.87
C CYS A 315 7.34 24.00 -0.40
N GLU A 316 8.57 23.85 -0.89
CA GLU A 316 8.92 22.98 -2.00
C GLU A 316 9.84 21.88 -1.47
N MET A 317 9.42 20.62 -1.61
CA MET A 317 10.18 19.48 -1.08
C MET A 317 10.41 18.43 -2.16
N THR A 318 11.58 17.84 -2.15
CA THR A 318 11.89 16.69 -3.00
C THR A 318 12.57 15.59 -2.18
N ILE A 319 12.37 14.34 -2.58
CA ILE A 319 13.14 13.22 -2.04
C ILE A 319 14.36 13.04 -2.95
N PRO A 320 15.60 13.11 -2.41
CA PRO A 320 16.80 12.90 -3.23
C PRO A 320 16.85 11.49 -3.81
N LYS A 321 17.31 11.34 -5.05
CA LYS A 321 17.51 10.03 -5.68
C LYS A 321 18.49 9.13 -4.91
N GLN A 322 19.39 9.71 -4.12
CA GLN A 322 20.33 8.98 -3.26
C GLN A 322 19.68 8.43 -1.99
N SER A 323 18.48 8.90 -1.65
CA SER A 323 17.71 8.41 -0.52
C SER A 323 17.41 6.90 -0.68
N ASN A 324 17.37 6.17 0.43
CA ASN A 324 17.16 4.72 0.41
C ASN A 324 15.68 4.34 0.23
N VAL A 325 15.01 4.99 -0.72
CA VAL A 325 13.62 4.72 -1.10
C VAL A 325 13.63 3.98 -2.44
N ASN A 326 13.04 2.79 -2.45
CA ASN A 326 12.98 1.98 -3.66
C ASN A 326 11.93 2.47 -4.64
N PHE A 327 12.12 2.13 -5.91
CA PHE A 327 11.15 2.33 -6.99
C PHE A 327 10.76 3.78 -7.24
N VAL A 328 11.35 4.72 -6.51
CA VAL A 328 11.08 6.15 -6.61
C VAL A 328 12.28 6.84 -7.22
N ASN A 329 12.10 7.44 -8.39
CA ASN A 329 13.15 8.24 -9.03
C ASN A 329 13.12 9.69 -8.55
N ASN A 330 11.93 10.21 -8.30
CA ASN A 330 11.74 11.57 -7.84
C ASN A 330 10.37 11.72 -7.14
N VAL A 331 10.34 12.52 -6.08
CA VAL A 331 9.10 13.04 -5.49
C VAL A 331 9.25 14.54 -5.39
N LYS A 332 8.30 15.27 -5.93
CA LYS A 332 8.19 16.72 -5.76
C LYS A 332 6.89 17.02 -5.03
N ILE A 333 6.96 17.83 -4.00
CA ILE A 333 5.81 18.31 -3.22
C ILE A 333 5.86 19.83 -3.21
N LEU A 334 4.74 20.45 -3.55
CA LEU A 334 4.54 21.89 -3.48
C LEU A 334 3.36 22.17 -2.58
N GLN A 335 3.57 22.91 -1.51
CA GLN A 335 2.49 23.40 -0.64
C GLN A 335 2.48 24.91 -0.61
N GLU A 336 1.27 25.49 -0.75
CA GLU A 336 1.04 26.92 -0.61
C GLU A 336 -0.01 27.21 0.46
N TYR A 337 0.33 28.17 1.29
CA TYR A 337 -0.52 28.67 2.36
C TYR A 337 -0.98 30.08 2.03
N ASN A 338 -2.25 30.35 2.15
CA ASN A 338 -2.84 31.65 1.90
C ASN A 338 -3.53 32.21 3.14
N LYS A 339 -3.56 33.52 3.24
CA LYS A 339 -4.19 34.24 4.34
C LYS A 339 -5.68 34.39 4.07
N LEU A 340 -6.51 33.92 4.98
CA LEU A 340 -7.96 34.14 4.94
C LEU A 340 -8.33 35.58 5.34
N PRO A 341 -9.54 36.05 5.04
CA PRO A 341 -10.00 37.36 5.43
C PRO A 341 -10.00 37.62 6.95
N ASP A 342 -10.15 36.60 7.77
CA ASP A 342 -10.07 36.63 9.23
C ASP A 342 -8.63 36.69 9.77
N GLY A 343 -7.64 36.64 8.89
CA GLY A 343 -6.23 36.76 9.22
C GLY A 343 -5.51 35.42 9.44
N GLN A 344 -6.20 34.30 9.44
CA GLN A 344 -5.60 32.97 9.59
C GLN A 344 -4.90 32.52 8.29
N TRP A 345 -3.76 31.83 8.46
CA TRP A 345 -3.05 31.18 7.36
C TRP A 345 -3.48 29.73 7.24
N VAL A 346 -3.88 29.31 6.05
CA VAL A 346 -4.35 27.94 5.79
C VAL A 346 -3.71 27.37 4.54
N LEU A 347 -3.56 26.04 4.50
CA LEU A 347 -3.09 25.32 3.31
C LEU A 347 -4.19 25.38 2.23
N THR A 348 -3.88 25.91 1.07
CA THR A 348 -4.83 26.01 -0.04
C THR A 348 -4.47 25.14 -1.23
N GLN A 349 -3.19 24.78 -1.34
CA GLN A 349 -2.66 23.94 -2.42
C GLN A 349 -1.66 22.92 -1.87
N ASP A 350 -1.82 21.66 -2.26
CA ASP A 350 -0.88 20.56 -1.98
C ASP A 350 -0.76 19.70 -3.24
N ASP A 351 0.28 19.93 -4.01
CA ASP A 351 0.56 19.21 -5.24
C ASP A 351 1.75 18.28 -5.06
N MET A 352 1.60 17.03 -5.50
CA MET A 352 2.67 16.05 -5.44
C MET A 352 2.82 15.33 -6.77
N THR A 353 4.06 15.23 -7.25
CA THR A 353 4.41 14.42 -8.42
C THR A 353 5.44 13.38 -8.02
N THR A 354 5.13 12.12 -8.24
CA THR A 354 6.00 10.98 -7.91
C THR A 354 6.34 10.22 -9.19
N GLU A 355 7.62 10.09 -9.50
CA GLU A 355 8.12 9.26 -10.60
C GLU A 355 8.53 7.89 -10.07
N LEU A 356 7.91 6.84 -10.59
CA LEU A 356 8.07 5.45 -10.15
C LEU A 356 8.74 4.63 -11.25
N GLU A 357 9.72 3.81 -10.86
CA GLU A 357 10.40 2.85 -11.73
C GLU A 357 10.43 1.47 -11.04
N LEU A 358 9.43 0.65 -11.31
CA LEU A 358 9.26 -0.65 -10.64
C LEU A 358 10.37 -1.63 -11.04
N LEU A 359 10.66 -1.76 -12.34
CA LEU A 359 11.68 -2.65 -12.89
C LEU A 359 12.34 -1.97 -14.10
N SER A 360 13.62 -2.19 -14.29
CA SER A 360 14.39 -1.54 -15.37
C SER A 360 13.92 -1.85 -16.80
N PHE A 361 13.19 -2.94 -16.99
CA PHE A 361 12.58 -3.33 -18.25
C PHE A 361 11.11 -2.92 -18.40
N VAL A 362 10.49 -2.42 -17.32
CA VAL A 362 9.14 -1.85 -17.32
C VAL A 362 9.26 -0.34 -17.36
N ARG A 363 8.47 0.30 -18.22
CA ARG A 363 8.47 1.76 -18.30
C ARG A 363 8.15 2.38 -16.95
N SER A 364 8.75 3.52 -16.68
CA SER A 364 8.46 4.31 -15.49
C SER A 364 7.06 4.90 -15.55
N PHE A 365 6.48 5.13 -14.39
CA PHE A 365 5.18 5.75 -14.21
C PHE A 365 5.35 7.07 -13.47
N THR A 366 4.46 7.99 -13.74
CA THR A 366 4.30 9.20 -12.96
C THR A 366 2.91 9.22 -12.34
N VAL A 367 2.84 9.47 -11.04
CA VAL A 367 1.61 9.75 -10.33
C VAL A 367 1.62 11.23 -9.96
N THR A 368 0.64 11.96 -10.44
CA THR A 368 0.45 13.37 -10.09
C THR A 368 -0.80 13.52 -9.24
N ARG A 369 -0.66 14.04 -8.03
CA ARG A 369 -1.75 14.42 -7.15
C ARG A 369 -1.85 15.93 -7.10
N THR A 370 -3.00 16.46 -7.43
CA THR A 370 -3.33 17.89 -7.36
C THR A 370 -4.43 18.08 -6.34
N THR A 371 -4.16 18.82 -5.28
CA THR A 371 -5.12 19.04 -4.19
C THR A 371 -5.38 20.53 -3.99
N ARG A 372 -6.65 20.89 -3.83
CA ARG A 372 -7.10 22.24 -3.51
C ARG A 372 -8.01 22.22 -2.30
N MET A 373 -7.79 23.14 -1.38
CA MET A 373 -8.60 23.30 -0.19
C MET A 373 -9.27 24.67 -0.21
N SER A 374 -10.57 24.69 0.10
CA SER A 374 -11.40 25.91 0.07
C SER A 374 -12.44 25.89 1.18
N ASP A 375 -13.17 27.00 1.30
CA ASP A 375 -14.33 27.14 2.19
C ASP A 375 -14.01 26.81 3.66
N TYR A 376 -12.88 27.32 4.14
CA TYR A 376 -12.50 27.20 5.54
C TYR A 376 -13.48 27.90 6.46
N ALA A 377 -13.91 27.21 7.51
CA ALA A 377 -14.76 27.77 8.55
C ALA A 377 -14.34 27.23 9.93
N PHE A 378 -14.40 28.08 10.94
CA PHE A 378 -13.96 27.80 12.30
C PHE A 378 -15.12 27.80 13.30
N ASN A 379 -16.35 27.77 12.80
CA ASN A 379 -17.55 27.74 13.64
C ASN A 379 -17.74 26.37 14.32
N PRO A 380 -18.43 26.32 15.48
CA PRO A 380 -18.76 25.05 16.14
C PRO A 380 -19.49 24.09 15.21
N ILE A 381 -19.00 22.86 15.17
CA ILE A 381 -19.55 21.79 14.31
C ILE A 381 -20.47 20.90 15.13
N PRO A 382 -21.67 20.55 14.62
CA PRO A 382 -22.61 19.70 15.32
C PRO A 382 -22.02 18.36 15.76
N LYS A 383 -22.17 18.00 17.04
CA LYS A 383 -21.64 16.75 17.63
C LYS A 383 -22.08 15.48 16.88
N LYS A 384 -23.26 15.51 16.25
CA LYS A 384 -23.79 14.39 15.46
C LYS A 384 -22.89 13.99 14.30
N LEU A 385 -22.16 14.95 13.70
CA LEU A 385 -21.27 14.68 12.56
C LEU A 385 -20.00 13.91 12.98
N PHE A 386 -19.60 13.97 14.24
CA PHE A 386 -18.50 13.21 14.80
C PHE A 386 -18.92 11.82 15.32
N ARG A 387 -20.21 11.47 15.24
CA ARG A 387 -20.68 10.14 15.69
C ARG A 387 -20.13 9.06 14.75
N GLY A 388 -19.85 7.89 15.36
CA GLY A 388 -19.17 6.81 14.67
C GLY A 388 -17.65 7.02 14.66
N MET A 389 -16.91 5.92 14.70
CA MET A 389 -15.45 5.96 14.83
C MET A 389 -14.70 5.87 13.50
N ALA A 390 -15.42 5.79 12.38
CA ALA A 390 -14.81 5.85 11.06
C ALA A 390 -14.27 7.28 10.83
N LYS A 391 -12.97 7.38 10.59
CA LYS A 391 -12.32 8.65 10.24
C LYS A 391 -12.70 9.14 8.85
N GLU A 392 -13.12 8.24 7.98
CA GLU A 392 -13.56 8.52 6.62
C GLU A 392 -14.93 7.87 6.38
N VAL A 393 -15.83 8.62 5.80
CA VAL A 393 -17.20 8.19 5.44
C VAL A 393 -17.49 8.64 4.03
N THR A 394 -17.92 7.71 3.18
CA THR A 394 -18.36 8.01 1.81
C THR A 394 -19.89 8.09 1.77
N GLU A 395 -20.44 9.16 1.22
CA GLU A 395 -21.87 9.30 0.99
C GLU A 395 -22.35 8.24 -0.01
N ALA A 396 -23.59 7.78 0.18
CA ALA A 396 -24.12 6.67 -0.60
C ALA A 396 -24.20 6.95 -2.12
N ASP A 397 -24.32 8.22 -2.49
CA ASP A 397 -24.42 8.70 -3.86
C ASP A 397 -23.13 9.37 -4.38
N ALA A 398 -22.03 9.28 -3.63
CA ALA A 398 -20.76 9.92 -3.99
C ALA A 398 -20.21 9.49 -5.37
N GLU A 399 -20.46 8.24 -5.78
CA GLU A 399 -20.04 7.70 -7.08
C GLU A 399 -21.05 8.03 -8.22
N MET A 400 -22.19 8.62 -7.90
CA MET A 400 -23.28 8.90 -8.85
C MET A 400 -23.49 10.39 -9.11
N ARG A 401 -22.49 11.23 -8.77
CA ARG A 401 -22.56 12.69 -8.96
C ARG A 401 -22.60 13.07 -10.43
N ASP A 402 -23.44 14.05 -10.74
CA ASP A 402 -23.64 14.56 -12.10
C ASP A 402 -22.61 15.63 -12.50
N ASP A 403 -22.66 16.05 -13.76
CA ASP A 403 -21.77 17.09 -14.29
C ASP A 403 -21.96 18.44 -13.60
N ALA A 404 -23.15 18.74 -13.07
CA ALA A 404 -23.42 19.97 -12.33
C ALA A 404 -22.63 20.01 -11.01
N PHE A 405 -22.60 18.88 -10.29
CA PHE A 405 -21.78 18.74 -9.09
C PHE A 405 -20.29 18.95 -9.42
N TRP A 406 -19.76 18.26 -10.44
CA TRP A 406 -18.37 18.38 -10.83
C TRP A 406 -18.02 19.80 -11.31
N SER A 407 -18.90 20.48 -12.03
CA SER A 407 -18.69 21.87 -12.44
C SER A 407 -18.61 22.83 -11.26
N GLN A 408 -19.28 22.53 -10.15
CA GLN A 408 -19.24 23.35 -8.94
C GLN A 408 -17.97 23.12 -8.11
N TYR A 409 -17.55 21.85 -7.96
CA TYR A 409 -16.51 21.49 -7.02
C TYR A 409 -15.14 21.23 -7.66
N ARG A 410 -15.07 21.02 -8.98
CA ARG A 410 -13.80 20.83 -9.70
C ARG A 410 -13.01 22.12 -9.73
N GLN A 411 -11.92 22.19 -8.98
CA GLN A 411 -11.06 23.37 -8.92
C GLN A 411 -9.90 23.35 -9.92
N VAL A 412 -9.61 22.18 -10.51
CA VAL A 412 -8.61 22.01 -11.56
C VAL A 412 -9.25 21.25 -12.70
N GLU A 413 -9.34 21.89 -13.86
CA GLU A 413 -9.94 21.26 -15.03
C GLU A 413 -9.17 20.01 -15.48
N LEU A 414 -9.91 19.08 -16.05
CA LEU A 414 -9.34 17.92 -16.70
C LEU A 414 -8.62 18.34 -18.00
N THR A 415 -7.46 17.76 -18.26
CA THR A 415 -6.81 17.91 -19.54
C THR A 415 -7.63 17.21 -20.64
N LYS A 416 -7.23 17.40 -21.90
CA LYS A 416 -7.92 16.77 -23.03
C LYS A 416 -7.83 15.24 -22.95
N SER A 417 -6.69 14.69 -22.56
CA SER A 417 -6.48 13.26 -22.41
C SER A 417 -7.23 12.70 -21.19
N GLU A 418 -7.24 13.42 -20.06
CA GLU A 418 -7.99 13.04 -18.87
C GLU A 418 -9.50 13.00 -19.15
N SER A 419 -10.04 13.99 -19.86
CA SER A 419 -11.46 14.05 -20.22
C SER A 419 -11.89 12.96 -21.20
N SER A 420 -10.99 12.49 -22.05
CA SER A 420 -11.24 11.43 -23.04
C SER A 420 -10.88 10.03 -22.58
N MET A 421 -10.55 9.85 -21.29
CA MET A 421 -10.00 8.61 -20.74
C MET A 421 -10.86 7.38 -21.01
N ASP A 422 -12.19 7.49 -20.86
CA ASP A 422 -13.11 6.36 -21.10
C ASP A 422 -13.03 5.85 -22.55
N LYS A 423 -12.97 6.78 -23.52
CA LYS A 423 -12.83 6.44 -24.94
C LYS A 423 -11.47 5.81 -25.25
N PHE A 424 -10.43 6.28 -24.57
CA PHE A 424 -9.07 5.77 -24.71
C PHE A 424 -8.97 4.34 -24.21
N ILE A 425 -9.47 4.04 -23.02
CA ILE A 425 -9.46 2.69 -22.42
C ILE A 425 -10.27 1.72 -23.26
N HIS A 426 -11.47 2.11 -23.68
CA HIS A 426 -12.30 1.26 -24.54
C HIS A 426 -11.61 0.88 -25.87
N ARG A 427 -10.81 1.79 -26.44
CA ARG A 427 -9.99 1.49 -27.63
C ARG A 427 -8.85 0.51 -27.31
N ILE A 428 -8.19 0.66 -26.15
CA ILE A 428 -7.13 -0.26 -25.71
C ILE A 428 -7.67 -1.67 -25.51
N GLU A 429 -8.82 -1.83 -24.83
CA GLU A 429 -9.42 -3.12 -24.57
C GLU A 429 -9.76 -3.88 -25.86
N ASN A 430 -10.15 -3.15 -26.90
CA ASN A 430 -10.48 -3.71 -28.22
C ASN A 430 -9.24 -4.03 -29.09
N MET A 431 -8.00 -3.72 -28.64
CA MET A 431 -6.79 -4.06 -29.41
C MET A 431 -6.52 -5.57 -29.38
N LYS A 432 -6.26 -6.15 -30.56
CA LYS A 432 -5.90 -7.57 -30.70
C LYS A 432 -4.68 -7.92 -29.83
N GLY A 433 -4.81 -8.93 -28.98
CA GLY A 433 -3.73 -9.44 -28.12
C GLY A 433 -3.62 -8.75 -26.76
N ILE A 434 -4.07 -7.52 -26.59
CA ILE A 434 -3.98 -6.80 -25.31
C ILE A 434 -4.79 -7.51 -24.22
N LYS A 435 -5.95 -8.04 -24.52
CA LYS A 435 -6.76 -8.80 -23.56
C LYS A 435 -6.03 -9.99 -22.94
N TYR A 436 -5.16 -10.67 -23.71
CA TYR A 436 -4.35 -11.78 -23.17
C TYR A 436 -3.22 -11.30 -22.27
N VAL A 437 -2.63 -10.13 -22.59
CA VAL A 437 -1.62 -9.49 -21.72
C VAL A 437 -2.28 -9.05 -20.41
N ILE A 438 -3.41 -8.38 -20.46
CA ILE A 438 -4.17 -7.97 -19.26
C ILE A 438 -4.56 -9.21 -18.45
N PHE A 439 -5.07 -10.26 -19.08
CA PHE A 439 -5.41 -11.51 -18.42
C PHE A 439 -4.20 -12.12 -17.69
N GLY A 440 -3.05 -12.24 -18.37
CA GLY A 440 -1.83 -12.77 -17.77
C GLY A 440 -1.32 -11.91 -16.59
N LEU A 441 -1.35 -10.59 -16.72
CA LEU A 441 -0.98 -9.66 -15.65
C LEU A 441 -1.94 -9.77 -14.45
N LYS A 442 -3.26 -9.83 -14.68
CA LYS A 442 -4.24 -10.06 -13.61
C LYS A 442 -4.00 -11.39 -12.90
N ALA A 443 -3.84 -12.48 -13.64
CA ALA A 443 -3.56 -13.79 -13.05
C ALA A 443 -2.30 -13.80 -12.19
N LEU A 444 -1.26 -13.08 -12.62
CA LEU A 444 0.01 -12.99 -11.90
C LEU A 444 -0.09 -12.11 -10.66
N PHE A 445 -0.64 -10.89 -10.79
CA PHE A 445 -0.64 -9.91 -9.69
C PHE A 445 -1.80 -10.10 -8.71
N GLU A 446 -2.97 -10.47 -9.19
CA GLU A 446 -4.15 -10.72 -8.34
C GLU A 446 -4.22 -12.15 -7.81
N ASN A 447 -3.37 -13.04 -8.34
CA ASN A 447 -3.38 -14.49 -8.03
C ASN A 447 -4.78 -15.09 -8.24
N SER A 448 -5.47 -14.61 -9.28
CA SER A 448 -6.87 -14.91 -9.59
C SER A 448 -7.12 -14.82 -11.08
N ILE A 449 -8.03 -15.66 -11.57
CA ILE A 449 -8.52 -15.65 -12.95
C ILE A 449 -10.01 -15.34 -12.93
N GLU A 450 -10.40 -14.27 -13.61
CA GLU A 450 -11.80 -13.90 -13.81
C GLU A 450 -12.42 -14.76 -14.92
N THR A 451 -13.65 -15.27 -14.70
CA THR A 451 -14.29 -16.20 -15.64
C THR A 451 -15.26 -15.53 -16.61
N SER A 452 -15.71 -14.31 -16.32
CA SER A 452 -16.72 -13.59 -17.11
C SER A 452 -16.62 -12.07 -16.92
N THR A 453 -17.36 -11.32 -17.75
CA THR A 453 -17.54 -9.87 -17.59
C THR A 453 -19.04 -9.54 -17.68
N PRO A 454 -19.69 -9.05 -16.59
CA PRO A 454 -19.13 -8.87 -15.24
C PRO A 454 -18.69 -10.21 -14.62
N ASN A 455 -17.68 -10.14 -13.74
CA ASN A 455 -17.11 -11.35 -13.16
C ASN A 455 -17.98 -11.88 -12.02
N TYR A 456 -18.56 -13.06 -12.21
CA TYR A 456 -19.39 -13.74 -11.21
C TYR A 456 -18.61 -14.73 -10.36
N ILE A 457 -17.56 -15.34 -10.93
CA ILE A 457 -16.76 -16.39 -10.29
C ILE A 457 -15.28 -16.15 -10.58
N ASP A 458 -14.48 -16.17 -9.53
CA ASP A 458 -13.02 -16.16 -9.57
C ASP A 458 -12.45 -17.56 -9.44
N ILE A 459 -11.47 -17.93 -10.27
CA ILE A 459 -10.58 -19.07 -10.04
C ILE A 459 -9.41 -18.56 -9.20
N CYS A 460 -9.40 -18.81 -7.92
CA CYS A 460 -8.37 -18.30 -7.01
C CYS A 460 -8.28 -19.09 -5.69
N PRO A 461 -7.08 -19.24 -5.10
CA PRO A 461 -5.77 -18.74 -5.57
C PRO A 461 -5.13 -19.61 -6.66
N VAL A 462 -4.48 -18.98 -7.63
CA VAL A 462 -3.81 -19.67 -8.76
C VAL A 462 -2.54 -20.40 -8.30
N ASN A 463 -1.82 -19.83 -7.34
CA ASN A 463 -0.57 -20.40 -6.81
C ASN A 463 -0.74 -21.65 -5.94
N THR A 464 -1.98 -22.15 -5.79
CA THR A 464 -2.30 -23.42 -5.10
C THR A 464 -2.72 -24.53 -6.06
N ILE A 465 -2.72 -24.26 -7.36
CA ILE A 465 -3.18 -25.25 -8.37
C ILE A 465 -2.32 -26.51 -8.36
N LEU A 466 -1.02 -26.34 -8.14
CA LEU A 466 -0.09 -27.48 -8.07
C LEU A 466 0.82 -27.31 -6.84
N THR A 467 0.86 -28.32 -6.00
CA THR A 467 1.68 -28.36 -4.78
C THR A 467 2.22 -29.74 -4.51
N HIS A 468 3.08 -29.86 -3.51
CA HIS A 468 3.70 -31.12 -3.10
C HIS A 468 3.70 -31.26 -1.58
N ASN A 469 3.34 -32.44 -1.07
CA ASN A 469 3.50 -32.81 0.34
C ASN A 469 3.90 -34.29 0.51
N TYR A 470 4.26 -34.65 1.73
CA TYR A 470 4.75 -36.01 2.06
C TYR A 470 3.72 -37.12 1.75
N VAL A 471 2.45 -36.87 2.04
CA VAL A 471 1.35 -37.87 1.89
C VAL A 471 0.96 -38.04 0.44
N ASP A 472 0.71 -36.92 -0.23
CA ASP A 472 0.15 -36.89 -1.59
C ASP A 472 1.21 -37.00 -2.69
N GLY A 473 2.49 -36.74 -2.37
CA GLY A 473 3.46 -36.41 -3.38
C GLY A 473 3.00 -35.14 -4.11
N TRP A 474 2.79 -35.21 -5.41
CA TRP A 474 2.14 -34.11 -6.14
C TRP A 474 0.64 -34.08 -5.86
N ARG A 475 0.13 -32.86 -5.73
CA ARG A 475 -1.28 -32.55 -5.50
C ARG A 475 -1.73 -31.47 -6.46
N SER A 476 -2.88 -31.67 -7.10
CA SER A 476 -3.57 -30.67 -7.91
C SER A 476 -4.81 -30.17 -7.18
N ARG A 477 -5.12 -28.87 -7.31
CA ARG A 477 -6.25 -28.22 -6.65
C ARG A 477 -6.89 -27.19 -7.56
N LEU A 478 -8.21 -27.20 -7.65
CA LEU A 478 -9.01 -26.18 -8.30
C LEU A 478 -9.86 -25.46 -7.26
N SER A 479 -9.68 -24.16 -7.15
CA SER A 479 -10.39 -23.33 -6.18
C SER A 479 -11.26 -22.30 -6.88
N LEU A 480 -12.50 -22.12 -6.40
CA LEU A 480 -13.50 -21.21 -6.96
C LEU A 480 -14.07 -20.32 -5.87
N LYS A 481 -14.39 -19.07 -6.21
CA LYS A 481 -15.09 -18.12 -5.33
C LYS A 481 -16.10 -17.30 -6.13
N THR A 482 -17.30 -17.12 -5.58
CA THR A 482 -18.27 -16.18 -6.15
C THR A 482 -17.96 -14.76 -5.71
N THR A 483 -18.43 -13.78 -6.48
CA THR A 483 -18.27 -12.35 -6.21
C THR A 483 -19.63 -11.70 -5.88
N ALA A 484 -19.59 -10.46 -5.41
CA ALA A 484 -20.81 -9.67 -5.15
C ALA A 484 -21.61 -9.34 -6.43
N ASN A 485 -21.02 -9.48 -7.61
CA ASN A 485 -21.76 -9.37 -8.87
C ASN A 485 -22.84 -10.46 -9.01
N LEU A 486 -22.60 -11.65 -8.44
CA LEU A 486 -23.60 -12.69 -8.36
C LEU A 486 -24.66 -12.38 -7.30
N ASN A 487 -24.20 -12.05 -6.08
CA ASN A 487 -25.06 -11.63 -4.98
C ASN A 487 -24.25 -10.85 -3.94
N LYS A 488 -24.77 -9.70 -3.50
CA LYS A 488 -24.09 -8.80 -2.55
C LYS A 488 -24.03 -9.33 -1.11
N HIS A 489 -24.81 -10.33 -0.76
CA HIS A 489 -24.95 -10.89 0.58
C HIS A 489 -24.52 -12.35 0.69
N PHE A 490 -24.67 -13.14 -0.36
CA PHE A 490 -24.40 -14.57 -0.36
C PHE A 490 -23.17 -14.90 -1.20
N PHE A 491 -22.22 -15.60 -0.59
CA PHE A 491 -20.99 -16.00 -1.23
C PHE A 491 -20.76 -17.49 -1.05
N LEU A 492 -20.30 -18.13 -2.12
CA LEU A 492 -19.85 -19.51 -2.14
C LEU A 492 -18.36 -19.52 -2.48
N SER A 493 -17.59 -20.27 -1.73
CA SER A 493 -16.19 -20.53 -2.06
C SER A 493 -15.83 -21.97 -1.72
N GLY A 494 -14.81 -22.49 -2.38
CA GLY A 494 -14.34 -23.81 -2.08
C GLY A 494 -13.27 -24.28 -3.05
N TYR A 495 -12.79 -25.49 -2.79
CA TYR A 495 -11.88 -26.18 -3.70
C TYR A 495 -12.12 -27.69 -3.73
N TYR A 496 -11.71 -28.28 -4.83
CA TYR A 496 -11.48 -29.70 -4.96
C TYR A 496 -9.97 -29.93 -5.20
N GLY A 497 -9.39 -30.92 -4.53
CA GLY A 497 -8.00 -31.30 -4.66
C GLY A 497 -7.84 -32.80 -4.78
N HIS A 498 -6.85 -33.26 -5.54
CA HIS A 498 -6.49 -34.65 -5.71
C HIS A 498 -5.01 -34.89 -5.41
N GLY A 499 -4.73 -35.80 -4.50
CA GLY A 499 -3.39 -36.28 -4.16
C GLY A 499 -2.97 -37.45 -5.06
N TRP A 500 -2.03 -37.23 -5.96
CA TRP A 500 -1.62 -38.24 -6.94
C TRP A 500 -0.92 -39.45 -6.33
N GLY A 501 -0.17 -39.25 -5.24
CA GLY A 501 0.51 -40.32 -4.52
C GLY A 501 -0.39 -41.08 -3.56
N SER A 502 -1.21 -40.39 -2.79
CA SER A 502 -2.17 -41.00 -1.85
C SER A 502 -3.43 -41.54 -2.52
N LYS A 503 -3.75 -41.09 -3.73
CA LYS A 503 -5.01 -41.35 -4.46
C LYS A 503 -6.25 -40.95 -3.65
N LYS A 504 -6.12 -39.91 -2.79
CA LYS A 504 -7.22 -39.37 -1.98
C LYS A 504 -7.72 -38.05 -2.56
N ASP A 505 -9.01 -37.82 -2.34
CA ASP A 505 -9.71 -36.61 -2.75
C ASP A 505 -9.98 -35.74 -1.54
N TYR A 506 -9.83 -34.45 -1.76
CA TYR A 506 -9.94 -33.40 -0.76
C TYR A 506 -10.93 -32.33 -1.22
N TYR A 507 -11.60 -31.71 -0.29
CA TYR A 507 -12.50 -30.60 -0.61
C TYR A 507 -12.57 -29.60 0.53
N ASN A 508 -12.92 -28.39 0.16
CA ASN A 508 -13.47 -27.34 1.02
C ASN A 508 -14.72 -26.79 0.35
N ALA A 509 -15.77 -26.64 1.10
CA ALA A 509 -16.99 -25.96 0.70
C ALA A 509 -17.35 -24.95 1.78
N GLU A 510 -17.49 -23.69 1.38
CA GLU A 510 -17.77 -22.58 2.29
C GLU A 510 -18.93 -21.77 1.75
N PHE A 511 -19.91 -21.51 2.61
CA PHE A 511 -21.01 -20.60 2.39
C PHE A 511 -20.92 -19.45 3.38
N THR A 512 -20.88 -18.22 2.87
CA THR A 512 -20.83 -17.01 3.69
C THR A 512 -22.03 -16.12 3.40
N TYR A 513 -22.79 -15.80 4.46
CA TYR A 513 -23.81 -14.77 4.44
C TYR A 513 -23.27 -13.49 5.07
N SER A 514 -23.31 -12.38 4.33
CA SER A 514 -22.90 -11.07 4.84
C SER A 514 -24.12 -10.25 5.25
N LEU A 515 -24.13 -9.78 6.50
CA LEU A 515 -25.19 -8.94 7.05
C LEU A 515 -25.26 -7.56 6.39
N ASN A 516 -24.14 -7.09 5.84
CA ASN A 516 -24.06 -5.85 5.07
C ASN A 516 -23.71 -6.15 3.60
N PRO A 517 -24.26 -5.37 2.64
CA PRO A 517 -23.97 -5.57 1.23
C PRO A 517 -22.49 -5.32 0.95
N LYS A 518 -21.90 -6.15 0.10
CA LYS A 518 -20.50 -6.05 -0.34
C LYS A 518 -20.41 -5.47 -1.74
N LYS A 519 -19.29 -4.80 -2.03
CA LYS A 519 -19.01 -4.27 -3.38
C LYS A 519 -18.53 -5.39 -4.32
N TYR A 520 -17.61 -6.24 -3.84
CA TYR A 520 -17.01 -7.31 -4.63
C TYR A 520 -16.75 -8.61 -3.84
N LEU A 521 -16.20 -8.55 -2.62
CA LEU A 521 -15.71 -9.71 -1.86
C LEU A 521 -16.30 -9.79 -0.43
N PRO A 522 -16.51 -11.00 0.12
CA PRO A 522 -17.10 -11.18 1.46
C PRO A 522 -16.25 -10.61 2.59
N HIS A 523 -14.94 -10.50 2.42
CA HIS A 523 -14.02 -10.06 3.47
C HIS A 523 -13.81 -8.53 3.52
N GLU A 524 -14.54 -7.76 2.68
CA GLU A 524 -14.52 -6.30 2.74
C GLU A 524 -14.98 -5.76 4.09
N PHE A 525 -14.37 -4.62 4.48
CA PHE A 525 -14.72 -3.92 5.71
C PHE A 525 -16.11 -3.25 5.63
N PRO A 526 -16.89 -3.21 6.72
CA PRO A 526 -16.76 -4.02 7.92
C PRO A 526 -17.19 -5.46 7.71
N ARG A 527 -16.46 -6.43 8.29
CA ARG A 527 -16.81 -7.85 8.18
C ARG A 527 -17.88 -8.20 9.22
N ARG A 528 -19.09 -8.47 8.75
CA ARG A 528 -20.25 -8.87 9.56
C ARG A 528 -20.89 -10.05 8.85
N THR A 529 -20.44 -11.27 9.20
CA THR A 529 -20.71 -12.45 8.40
C THR A 529 -21.05 -13.65 9.26
N ILE A 530 -21.89 -14.53 8.71
CA ILE A 530 -22.07 -15.90 9.16
C ILE A 530 -21.48 -16.81 8.10
N THR A 531 -20.55 -17.67 8.47
CA THR A 531 -19.88 -18.59 7.55
C THR A 531 -20.09 -20.03 8.00
N ILE A 532 -20.54 -20.88 7.10
CA ILE A 532 -20.66 -22.34 7.29
C ILE A 532 -19.62 -22.99 6.38
N GLN A 533 -18.82 -23.90 6.91
CA GLN A 533 -17.74 -24.52 6.19
C GLN A 533 -17.67 -26.02 6.45
N SER A 534 -17.44 -26.78 5.39
CA SER A 534 -17.13 -28.22 5.47
C SER A 534 -15.80 -28.44 4.74
N THR A 535 -14.84 -29.10 5.41
CA THR A 535 -13.50 -29.34 4.85
C THR A 535 -13.04 -30.75 5.16
N LYS A 536 -12.59 -31.46 4.12
CA LYS A 536 -11.86 -32.73 4.26
C LYS A 536 -10.50 -32.54 3.60
N ASP A 537 -9.43 -32.63 4.38
CA ASP A 537 -8.08 -32.34 3.86
C ASP A 537 -6.99 -33.03 4.71
N VAL A 538 -5.74 -32.82 4.35
CA VAL A 538 -4.54 -33.27 5.06
C VAL A 538 -3.68 -32.05 5.41
N CYS A 539 -3.08 -32.05 6.60
CA CYS A 539 -2.15 -30.99 7.02
C CYS A 539 -1.06 -31.52 7.95
N SER A 540 0.03 -30.79 8.03
CA SER A 540 0.94 -30.89 9.17
C SER A 540 0.34 -30.11 10.36
N PRO A 541 0.55 -30.55 11.61
CA PRO A 541 0.09 -29.77 12.77
C PRO A 541 0.57 -28.33 12.77
N GLY A 542 1.78 -28.03 12.30
CA GLY A 542 2.34 -26.67 12.20
C GLY A 542 1.64 -25.79 11.18
N ASP A 543 1.03 -26.33 10.15
CA ASP A 543 0.34 -25.58 9.10
C ASP A 543 -0.90 -24.84 9.64
N ARG A 544 -1.44 -25.27 10.78
CA ARG A 544 -2.62 -24.66 11.44
C ARG A 544 -2.35 -23.27 12.04
N PHE A 545 -1.08 -22.93 12.26
CA PHE A 545 -0.67 -21.68 12.89
C PHE A 545 -0.15 -20.64 11.88
N MET A 546 -0.15 -20.97 10.59
CA MET A 546 0.32 -20.08 9.53
C MET A 546 -0.86 -19.35 8.87
N ASP A 547 -0.72 -18.04 8.69
CA ASP A 547 -1.70 -17.22 7.95
C ASP A 547 -1.73 -17.47 6.44
N THR A 548 -0.73 -18.18 5.91
CA THR A 548 -0.59 -18.47 4.50
C THR A 548 -1.16 -19.85 4.18
N ASP A 549 -1.88 -19.98 3.06
CA ASP A 549 -2.41 -21.27 2.60
C ASP A 549 -1.27 -22.30 2.48
N LYS A 550 -1.44 -23.46 3.12
CA LYS A 550 -0.45 -24.55 3.12
C LYS A 550 -0.11 -25.08 1.72
N ASP A 551 -1.08 -24.99 0.81
CA ASP A 551 -0.97 -25.41 -0.58
C ASP A 551 -0.35 -24.33 -1.49
N ASN A 552 0.07 -23.18 -0.96
CA ASN A 552 0.84 -22.22 -1.71
C ASN A 552 2.17 -22.86 -2.13
N PHE A 553 2.42 -22.92 -3.43
CA PHE A 553 3.61 -23.57 -4.03
C PHE A 553 4.92 -23.15 -3.36
N MET A 554 5.09 -21.87 -3.06
CA MET A 554 6.32 -21.37 -2.41
C MET A 554 6.47 -21.84 -0.97
N VAL A 555 5.36 -21.95 -0.22
CA VAL A 555 5.34 -22.44 1.17
C VAL A 555 5.49 -23.96 1.22
N ALA A 556 5.01 -24.65 0.22
CA ALA A 556 5.15 -26.10 0.08
C ALA A 556 6.61 -26.53 -0.17
N LEU A 557 7.48 -25.64 -0.66
CA LEU A 557 8.92 -25.89 -0.77
C LEU A 557 9.56 -25.83 0.62
N LYS A 558 9.84 -27.00 1.19
CA LYS A 558 10.39 -27.15 2.55
C LYS A 558 11.82 -27.69 2.51
N TRP A 559 12.66 -27.28 3.47
CA TRP A 559 14.04 -27.75 3.61
C TRP A 559 14.16 -29.10 4.31
N ALA A 560 13.07 -29.57 4.94
CA ALA A 560 12.99 -30.89 5.56
C ALA A 560 11.68 -31.59 5.15
N GLU A 561 11.73 -32.91 5.05
CA GLU A 561 10.53 -33.71 4.83
C GLU A 561 9.66 -33.73 6.08
N ILE A 562 8.39 -33.33 5.95
CA ILE A 562 7.44 -33.34 7.06
C ILE A 562 6.61 -34.59 7.00
N ASN A 563 7.04 -35.60 7.75
CA ASN A 563 6.43 -36.93 7.79
C ASN A 563 5.37 -37.12 8.89
N LYS A 564 5.13 -36.08 9.71
CA LYS A 564 4.11 -36.03 10.76
C LYS A 564 2.94 -35.24 10.23
N MET A 565 1.90 -35.91 9.78
CA MET A 565 0.73 -35.30 9.18
C MET A 565 -0.57 -35.94 9.71
N MET A 566 -1.71 -35.30 9.46
CA MET A 566 -3.01 -35.82 9.80
C MET A 566 -4.03 -35.43 8.75
N PHE A 567 -4.93 -36.36 8.45
CA PHE A 567 -6.17 -36.04 7.77
C PHE A 567 -7.13 -35.40 8.75
N TYR A 568 -7.96 -34.48 8.27
CA TYR A 568 -9.02 -33.90 9.09
C TYR A 568 -10.29 -33.74 8.29
N ASN A 569 -11.42 -33.99 8.97
CA ASN A 569 -12.75 -33.70 8.50
C ASN A 569 -13.38 -32.71 9.46
N ARG A 570 -13.63 -31.50 8.99
CA ARG A 570 -14.04 -30.36 9.82
C ARG A 570 -15.35 -29.80 9.34
N GLN A 571 -16.28 -29.63 10.27
CA GLN A 571 -17.51 -28.89 10.09
C GLN A 571 -17.45 -27.65 11.01
N GLN A 572 -17.67 -26.48 10.45
CA GLN A 572 -17.50 -25.24 11.22
C GLN A 572 -18.61 -24.25 10.89
N ILE A 573 -19.08 -23.56 11.93
CA ILE A 573 -19.89 -22.35 11.79
C ILE A 573 -19.15 -21.21 12.49
N ALA A 574 -19.06 -20.06 11.83
CA ALA A 574 -18.39 -18.89 12.38
C ALA A 574 -19.29 -17.66 12.22
N PHE A 575 -19.42 -16.90 13.29
CA PHE A 575 -20.03 -15.57 13.31
C PHE A 575 -18.93 -14.54 13.53
N GLU A 576 -18.81 -13.56 12.62
CA GLU A 576 -17.83 -12.48 12.74
C GLU A 576 -18.56 -11.14 12.75
N TYR A 577 -18.20 -10.30 13.70
CA TYR A 577 -18.72 -8.95 13.82
C TYR A 577 -17.58 -7.95 14.00
N GLU A 578 -17.44 -7.05 13.04
CA GLU A 578 -16.40 -6.02 13.03
C GLU A 578 -17.04 -4.63 13.18
N THR A 579 -16.45 -3.84 14.08
CA THR A 579 -16.85 -2.46 14.34
C THR A 579 -15.97 -1.48 13.60
N ASP A 580 -16.46 -0.27 13.36
CA ASP A 580 -15.72 0.81 12.69
C ASP A 580 -14.54 1.34 13.53
N TRP A 581 -14.46 1.01 14.81
CA TRP A 581 -13.41 1.44 15.74
C TRP A 581 -12.30 0.42 15.98
N GLY A 582 -12.25 -0.63 15.16
CA GLY A 582 -11.15 -1.58 15.14
C GLY A 582 -11.32 -2.78 16.06
N LEU A 583 -12.49 -3.01 16.67
CA LEU A 583 -12.80 -4.26 17.37
C LEU A 583 -13.43 -5.26 16.40
N LYS A 584 -12.91 -6.47 16.37
CA LYS A 584 -13.47 -7.63 15.70
C LYS A 584 -13.72 -8.73 16.71
N ALA A 585 -14.95 -9.17 16.82
CA ALA A 585 -15.35 -10.34 17.59
C ALA A 585 -15.67 -11.50 16.64
N THR A 586 -15.20 -12.70 16.98
CA THR A 586 -15.49 -13.92 16.22
C THR A 586 -15.90 -15.02 17.18
N LEU A 587 -17.02 -15.67 16.89
CA LEU A 587 -17.50 -16.85 17.61
C LEU A 587 -17.50 -18.03 16.61
N ILE A 588 -16.90 -19.15 17.01
CA ILE A 588 -16.74 -20.32 16.14
C ILE A 588 -17.23 -21.55 16.88
N GLY A 589 -18.14 -22.30 16.27
CA GLY A 589 -18.46 -23.67 16.62
C GLY A 589 -17.79 -24.62 15.62
N LYS A 590 -17.08 -25.62 16.10
CA LYS A 590 -16.30 -26.54 15.27
C LYS A 590 -16.46 -27.98 15.71
N LEU A 591 -16.72 -28.86 14.75
CA LEU A 591 -16.66 -30.31 14.90
C LEU A 591 -15.49 -30.80 14.03
N GLU A 592 -14.60 -31.57 14.57
CA GLU A 592 -13.42 -32.04 13.82
C GLU A 592 -13.08 -33.47 14.19
N GLU A 593 -12.95 -34.30 13.16
CA GLU A 593 -12.41 -35.65 13.25
C GLU A 593 -11.03 -35.64 12.57
N ASN A 594 -10.02 -36.08 13.29
CA ASN A 594 -8.65 -36.19 12.85
C ASN A 594 -8.23 -37.66 12.76
N GLU A 595 -7.50 -38.04 11.70
CA GLU A 595 -6.86 -39.34 11.52
C GLU A 595 -5.35 -39.12 11.41
N SER A 596 -4.54 -39.79 12.20
CA SER A 596 -3.08 -39.70 12.09
C SER A 596 -2.57 -40.35 10.80
N CYS A 597 -1.47 -39.83 10.26
CA CYS A 597 -0.78 -40.45 9.15
C CYS A 597 0.72 -40.14 9.16
N GLY A 598 1.49 -40.97 8.44
CA GLY A 598 2.95 -40.91 8.51
C GLY A 598 3.42 -41.33 9.91
N HIS A 599 4.47 -40.68 10.40
CA HIS A 599 5.10 -41.00 11.69
C HIS A 599 4.40 -40.32 12.88
N MET A 600 3.07 -40.42 12.92
CA MET A 600 2.22 -39.89 13.98
C MET A 600 1.14 -40.90 14.33
N THR A 601 0.77 -41.03 15.62
CA THR A 601 -0.29 -41.91 16.08
C THR A 601 -1.16 -41.23 17.15
N PHE A 602 -2.45 -41.54 17.18
CA PHE A 602 -3.38 -41.13 18.23
C PHE A 602 -3.67 -42.26 19.24
N THR A 603 -2.77 -43.23 19.32
CA THR A 603 -2.85 -44.34 20.28
C THR A 603 -2.65 -43.84 21.70
N THR A 604 -3.55 -44.19 22.60
CA THR A 604 -3.49 -43.87 24.02
C THR A 604 -2.52 -44.76 24.79
N LEU A 605 -2.06 -44.30 25.97
CA LEU A 605 -1.01 -44.99 26.76
C LEU A 605 -1.47 -46.32 27.37
N ASP A 606 -2.76 -46.59 27.37
CA ASP A 606 -3.32 -47.89 27.82
C ASP A 606 -3.33 -48.94 26.72
N GLN A 607 -2.94 -48.59 25.50
CA GLN A 607 -2.86 -49.48 24.35
C GLN A 607 -1.40 -49.63 23.87
N PRO A 608 -1.04 -50.77 23.22
CA PRO A 608 0.28 -50.93 22.70
C PRO A 608 0.60 -49.99 21.54
N LEU A 609 1.83 -49.42 21.53
CA LEU A 609 2.28 -48.55 20.45
C LEU A 609 2.28 -49.33 19.13
N PRO A 610 1.70 -48.75 18.02
CA PRO A 610 1.75 -49.38 16.70
C PRO A 610 3.21 -49.56 16.21
N THR A 611 3.47 -50.70 15.59
CA THR A 611 4.78 -51.03 15.01
C THR A 611 4.93 -50.56 13.57
N GLU A 612 3.81 -50.25 12.88
CA GLU A 612 3.79 -49.82 11.50
C GLU A 612 3.03 -48.49 11.34
N PHE A 613 3.58 -47.58 10.56
CA PHE A 613 3.00 -46.31 10.23
C PHE A 613 2.72 -46.17 8.74
N LYS A 614 1.51 -45.71 8.38
CA LYS A 614 1.05 -45.62 6.98
C LYS A 614 0.89 -44.17 6.53
N LYS A 615 1.38 -43.83 5.34
CA LYS A 615 1.16 -42.52 4.71
C LYS A 615 -0.29 -42.25 4.42
N THR A 616 -1.09 -43.28 4.18
CA THR A 616 -2.49 -43.17 3.77
C THR A 616 -3.49 -43.18 4.93
N GLY A 617 -3.01 -43.11 6.18
CA GLY A 617 -3.78 -43.11 7.42
C GLY A 617 -3.51 -44.33 8.25
N ASN A 618 -3.38 -44.16 9.56
CA ASN A 618 -3.09 -45.24 10.52
C ASN A 618 -4.35 -45.90 11.07
N GLY A 619 -5.55 -45.34 10.80
CA GLY A 619 -6.83 -45.87 11.26
C GLY A 619 -7.15 -45.54 12.71
N ASP A 620 -6.41 -44.60 13.32
CA ASP A 620 -6.67 -44.06 14.62
C ASP A 620 -7.28 -42.66 14.51
N PHE A 621 -8.34 -42.42 15.26
CA PHE A 621 -9.13 -41.21 15.14
C PHE A 621 -9.21 -40.47 16.45
N MET A 622 -9.32 -39.16 16.35
CA MET A 622 -9.58 -38.26 17.49
C MET A 622 -10.66 -37.28 17.08
N ARG A 623 -11.71 -37.14 17.90
CA ARG A 623 -12.84 -36.23 17.62
C ARG A 623 -12.90 -35.13 18.64
N THR A 624 -13.11 -33.90 18.18
CA THR A 624 -13.29 -32.73 19.03
C THR A 624 -14.55 -31.97 18.64
N THR A 625 -15.25 -31.48 19.67
CA THR A 625 -16.31 -30.49 19.54
C THR A 625 -15.89 -29.26 20.30
N GLU A 626 -15.80 -28.14 19.63
CA GLU A 626 -15.22 -26.92 20.21
C GLU A 626 -16.12 -25.69 19.99
N VAL A 627 -16.09 -24.80 20.97
CA VAL A 627 -16.57 -23.42 20.82
C VAL A 627 -15.42 -22.48 21.14
N SER A 628 -15.12 -21.57 20.21
CA SER A 628 -14.04 -20.58 20.36
C SER A 628 -14.59 -19.17 20.26
N ALA A 629 -14.23 -18.31 21.21
CA ALA A 629 -14.44 -16.86 21.15
C ALA A 629 -13.11 -16.16 20.92
N LYS A 630 -13.06 -15.27 19.93
CA LYS A 630 -11.86 -14.49 19.60
C LYS A 630 -12.19 -13.01 19.54
N LEU A 631 -11.37 -12.19 20.18
CA LEU A 631 -11.43 -10.74 20.13
C LEU A 631 -10.12 -10.21 19.54
N ARG A 632 -10.21 -9.29 18.60
CA ARG A 632 -9.07 -8.57 18.05
C ARG A 632 -9.36 -7.09 18.05
N TYR A 633 -8.50 -6.32 18.70
CA TYR A 633 -8.63 -4.87 18.79
C TYR A 633 -7.42 -4.22 18.15
N ALA A 634 -7.65 -3.42 17.08
CA ALA A 634 -6.62 -2.76 16.30
C ALA A 634 -7.06 -1.33 15.92
N PRO A 635 -6.98 -0.39 16.87
CA PRO A 635 -7.44 0.98 16.65
C PRO A 635 -6.57 1.70 15.63
N GLY A 636 -7.20 2.35 14.66
CA GLY A 636 -6.50 3.12 13.62
C GLY A 636 -5.85 2.29 12.52
N GLU A 637 -6.12 0.99 12.46
CA GLU A 637 -5.66 0.12 11.38
C GLU A 637 -6.41 0.46 10.08
N THR A 638 -5.68 0.51 8.96
CA THR A 638 -6.22 0.74 7.62
C THR A 638 -5.92 -0.46 6.71
N TYR A 639 -6.80 -0.68 5.72
CA TYR A 639 -6.80 -1.91 4.95
C TYR A 639 -6.89 -1.66 3.45
N ILE A 640 -6.34 -2.62 2.69
CA ILE A 640 -6.62 -2.84 1.27
C ILE A 640 -7.27 -4.21 1.09
N ASN A 641 -8.28 -4.30 0.24
CA ASN A 641 -8.83 -5.58 -0.20
C ASN A 641 -8.09 -6.06 -1.44
N ASN A 642 -7.59 -7.30 -1.40
CA ASN A 642 -7.22 -8.03 -2.60
C ASN A 642 -8.21 -9.19 -2.83
N LYS A 643 -8.08 -9.90 -3.94
CA LYS A 643 -8.98 -11.02 -4.28
C LYS A 643 -8.95 -12.16 -3.26
N LEU A 644 -7.85 -12.32 -2.52
CA LEU A 644 -7.67 -13.41 -1.57
C LEU A 644 -8.07 -13.01 -0.16
N ARG A 645 -7.64 -11.83 0.29
CA ARG A 645 -7.81 -11.37 1.67
C ARG A 645 -7.70 -9.85 1.78
N ARG A 646 -8.10 -9.35 2.94
CA ARG A 646 -7.83 -7.98 3.33
C ARG A 646 -6.40 -7.87 3.88
N ARG A 647 -5.63 -6.91 3.38
CA ARG A 647 -4.27 -6.61 3.83
C ARG A 647 -4.25 -5.35 4.68
N VAL A 648 -3.51 -5.39 5.78
CA VAL A 648 -3.26 -4.22 6.62
C VAL A 648 -2.19 -3.36 5.97
N ILE A 649 -2.42 -2.04 5.91
CA ILE A 649 -1.45 -1.08 5.38
C ILE A 649 -0.74 -0.38 6.52
N ASN A 650 -1.50 0.13 7.47
CA ASN A 650 -0.95 0.79 8.64
C ASN A 650 -0.58 -0.24 9.70
N LEU A 651 0.66 -0.74 9.63
CA LEU A 651 1.22 -1.67 10.59
C LEU A 651 1.65 -1.02 11.92
N ASP A 652 1.49 0.30 12.06
CA ASP A 652 1.84 1.03 13.31
C ASP A 652 0.75 0.93 14.37
N ALA A 653 -0.49 0.61 13.95
CA ALA A 653 -1.57 0.39 14.89
C ALA A 653 -1.22 -0.76 15.84
N PRO A 654 -1.39 -0.60 17.16
CA PRO A 654 -1.25 -1.72 18.09
C PRO A 654 -2.36 -2.73 17.84
N VAL A 655 -2.03 -4.01 17.86
CA VAL A 655 -3.00 -5.10 17.69
C VAL A 655 -3.01 -5.94 18.96
N PHE A 656 -4.13 -5.99 19.62
CA PHE A 656 -4.37 -6.85 20.77
C PHE A 656 -5.28 -8.01 20.35
N SER A 657 -4.95 -9.21 20.72
CA SER A 657 -5.75 -10.40 20.48
C SER A 657 -5.98 -11.19 21.76
N LEU A 658 -7.18 -11.69 21.92
CA LEU A 658 -7.55 -12.62 22.98
C LEU A 658 -8.42 -13.70 22.35
N SER A 659 -8.11 -14.96 22.62
CA SER A 659 -8.95 -16.07 22.24
C SER A 659 -9.11 -17.06 23.39
N HIS A 660 -10.29 -17.63 23.48
CA HIS A 660 -10.61 -18.70 24.42
C HIS A 660 -11.38 -19.79 23.68
N THR A 661 -10.91 -21.03 23.80
CA THR A 661 -11.52 -22.22 23.20
C THR A 661 -11.91 -23.20 24.28
N MET A 662 -13.12 -23.73 24.20
CA MET A 662 -13.65 -24.79 25.07
C MET A 662 -13.97 -26.01 24.23
N GLY A 663 -13.47 -27.15 24.59
CA GLY A 663 -13.80 -28.46 24.05
C GLY A 663 -14.80 -29.17 24.98
N PHE A 664 -15.68 -29.98 24.39
CA PHE A 664 -16.76 -30.67 25.09
C PHE A 664 -16.72 -32.17 24.82
N ASP A 665 -16.63 -32.97 25.86
CA ASP A 665 -16.76 -34.42 25.84
C ASP A 665 -18.23 -34.82 25.77
N GLY A 666 -18.57 -35.87 25.02
CA GLY A 666 -19.92 -36.39 24.84
C GLY A 666 -20.85 -35.55 23.97
N VAL A 667 -20.47 -34.32 23.58
CA VAL A 667 -21.28 -33.43 22.76
C VAL A 667 -20.94 -33.65 21.29
N LEU A 668 -21.92 -34.05 20.47
CA LEU A 668 -21.77 -34.28 19.01
C LEU A 668 -20.54 -35.14 18.63
N GLY A 669 -20.20 -36.10 19.51
CA GLY A 669 -19.10 -37.02 19.29
C GLY A 669 -17.74 -36.52 19.74
N GLY A 670 -17.65 -35.39 20.42
CA GLY A 670 -16.42 -34.92 21.03
C GLY A 670 -15.96 -35.86 22.16
N GLU A 671 -14.65 -36.07 22.31
CA GLU A 671 -14.03 -37.05 23.19
C GLU A 671 -13.29 -36.39 24.37
N TYR A 672 -13.14 -35.04 24.33
CA TYR A 672 -12.29 -34.35 25.31
C TYR A 672 -12.92 -33.07 25.82
N ASN A 673 -12.89 -32.89 27.14
CA ASN A 673 -13.16 -31.63 27.80
C ASN A 673 -11.88 -30.86 28.02
N TYR A 674 -11.81 -29.66 27.45
CA TYR A 674 -10.60 -28.83 27.60
C TYR A 674 -10.90 -27.34 27.46
N SER A 675 -9.96 -26.54 27.90
CA SER A 675 -10.05 -25.09 27.86
C SER A 675 -8.68 -24.51 27.56
N TYR A 676 -8.59 -23.72 26.50
CA TYR A 676 -7.36 -23.07 26.02
C TYR A 676 -7.56 -21.57 25.89
N THR A 677 -6.62 -20.79 26.44
CA THR A 677 -6.63 -19.33 26.36
C THR A 677 -5.33 -18.86 25.71
N GLU A 678 -5.43 -17.93 24.75
CA GLU A 678 -4.29 -17.30 24.10
C GLU A 678 -4.47 -15.79 24.06
N VAL A 679 -3.37 -15.05 24.32
CA VAL A 679 -3.28 -13.60 24.21
C VAL A 679 -2.14 -13.22 23.28
N GLY A 680 -2.31 -12.11 22.54
CA GLY A 680 -1.28 -11.62 21.65
C GLY A 680 -1.24 -10.10 21.60
N LEU A 681 -0.06 -9.58 21.35
CA LEU A 681 0.22 -8.16 21.12
C LEU A 681 1.19 -8.02 19.95
N HIS A 682 0.82 -7.20 18.97
CA HIS A 682 1.73 -6.75 17.93
C HIS A 682 1.82 -5.23 17.93
N LYS A 683 3.03 -4.68 17.81
CA LYS A 683 3.26 -3.25 17.69
C LYS A 683 4.53 -2.97 16.89
N ARG A 684 4.43 -2.03 15.95
CA ARG A 684 5.56 -1.44 15.25
C ARG A 684 5.96 -0.14 15.93
N PHE A 685 7.26 0.05 16.13
CA PHE A 685 7.85 1.29 16.60
C PHE A 685 8.78 1.85 15.51
N TRP A 686 8.64 3.12 15.21
CA TRP A 686 9.58 3.83 14.36
C TRP A 686 10.69 4.42 15.21
N MET A 687 11.92 4.15 14.81
CA MET A 687 13.10 4.62 15.54
C MET A 687 13.51 5.98 14.96
N GLY A 688 13.63 7.00 15.81
CA GLY A 688 13.99 8.36 15.42
C GLY A 688 15.28 8.44 14.58
N ASN A 689 15.50 9.57 13.90
CA ASN A 689 16.69 9.80 13.06
C ASN A 689 16.94 8.77 11.95
N SER A 690 15.88 8.24 11.35
CA SER A 690 15.96 7.24 10.27
C SER A 690 16.66 5.92 10.66
N TRP A 691 16.58 5.50 11.93
CA TRP A 691 17.03 4.19 12.38
C TRP A 691 16.07 3.05 12.05
N GLY A 692 15.09 3.32 11.17
CA GLY A 692 14.18 2.33 10.67
C GLY A 692 13.06 1.97 11.61
N LYS A 693 12.66 0.71 11.64
CA LYS A 693 11.49 0.23 12.37
C LYS A 693 11.80 -1.02 13.17
N LEU A 694 11.14 -1.12 14.34
CA LEU A 694 11.17 -2.28 15.22
C LEU A 694 9.78 -2.90 15.26
N ASP A 695 9.64 -4.11 14.73
CA ASP A 695 8.42 -4.92 14.84
C ASP A 695 8.52 -5.81 16.07
N PHE A 696 7.49 -5.81 16.89
CA PHE A 696 7.45 -6.49 18.17
C PHE A 696 6.17 -7.30 18.30
N TYR A 697 6.32 -8.63 18.44
CA TYR A 697 5.25 -9.59 18.61
C TYR A 697 5.40 -10.31 19.94
N LEU A 698 4.36 -10.29 20.74
CA LEU A 698 4.24 -11.09 21.96
C LEU A 698 3.04 -12.01 21.84
N LYS A 699 3.20 -13.25 22.27
CA LYS A 699 2.12 -14.21 22.31
C LYS A 699 2.28 -15.12 23.54
N GLY A 700 1.20 -15.41 24.21
CA GLY A 700 1.20 -16.32 25.35
C GLY A 700 -0.08 -17.14 25.37
N GLY A 701 0.03 -18.37 25.83
CA GLY A 701 -1.12 -19.27 25.90
C GLY A 701 -1.01 -20.33 26.99
N ILE A 702 -2.17 -20.78 27.44
CA ILE A 702 -2.31 -21.80 28.47
C ILE A 702 -3.42 -22.78 28.08
N GLN A 703 -3.04 -24.07 28.03
CA GLN A 703 -3.98 -25.20 28.03
C GLN A 703 -4.28 -25.62 29.49
N TRP A 704 -5.48 -25.30 29.90
CA TRP A 704 -5.86 -25.47 31.31
C TRP A 704 -6.14 -26.92 31.73
N SER A 705 -6.45 -27.79 30.74
CA SER A 705 -6.92 -29.16 30.99
C SER A 705 -5.81 -30.18 30.76
N GLN A 706 -6.04 -31.39 31.24
CA GLN A 706 -5.31 -32.57 30.78
C GLN A 706 -5.82 -32.95 29.38
N VAL A 707 -4.92 -33.05 28.41
CA VAL A 707 -5.25 -33.31 27.03
C VAL A 707 -4.23 -34.20 26.35
N PRO A 708 -4.61 -34.96 25.31
CA PRO A 708 -3.66 -35.67 24.46
C PRO A 708 -2.81 -34.69 23.65
N TYR A 709 -1.65 -35.14 23.19
CA TYR A 709 -0.67 -34.27 22.54
C TYR A 709 -1.21 -33.47 21.35
N PRO A 710 -2.17 -33.93 20.51
CA PRO A 710 -2.68 -33.13 19.40
C PRO A 710 -3.44 -31.87 19.85
N LEU A 711 -3.82 -31.79 21.13
CA LEU A 711 -4.46 -30.62 21.74
C LEU A 711 -3.49 -29.78 22.58
N LEU A 712 -2.23 -30.16 22.68
CA LEU A 712 -1.18 -29.36 23.28
C LEU A 712 -0.77 -28.20 22.35
N ILE A 713 0.04 -27.30 22.86
CA ILE A 713 0.50 -26.11 22.13
C ILE A 713 1.79 -26.46 21.36
N PHE A 714 1.76 -26.24 20.06
CA PHE A 714 2.92 -26.36 19.20
C PHE A 714 3.50 -24.98 18.92
N PRO A 715 4.84 -24.82 18.94
CA PRO A 715 5.48 -23.64 18.39
C PRO A 715 5.17 -23.49 16.90
N ALA A 716 4.96 -22.26 16.45
CA ALA A 716 4.75 -21.97 15.03
C ALA A 716 6.05 -22.19 14.23
N ALA A 717 6.32 -23.43 13.83
CA ALA A 717 7.52 -23.85 13.11
C ALA A 717 7.40 -23.61 11.61
N ASN A 718 8.32 -22.84 11.04
CA ASN A 718 8.40 -22.60 9.60
C ASN A 718 9.55 -23.41 8.98
N GLN A 719 9.21 -24.52 8.37
CA GLN A 719 10.17 -25.36 7.65
C GLN A 719 10.24 -25.05 6.14
N SER A 720 9.59 -24.00 5.65
CA SER A 720 9.77 -23.52 4.28
C SER A 720 11.03 -22.66 4.16
N TYR A 721 11.51 -22.48 2.93
CA TYR A 721 12.58 -21.52 2.64
C TYR A 721 12.13 -20.06 2.71
N ILE A 722 10.81 -19.81 2.84
CA ILE A 722 10.24 -18.48 2.78
C ILE A 722 10.26 -17.83 4.16
N ILE A 723 10.55 -16.52 4.20
CA ILE A 723 10.40 -15.72 5.41
C ILE A 723 8.90 -15.58 5.71
N LEU A 724 8.47 -16.11 6.85
CA LEU A 724 7.10 -15.96 7.37
C LEU A 724 7.17 -15.24 8.71
N PRO A 725 6.51 -14.09 8.87
CA PRO A 725 6.40 -13.41 10.14
C PRO A 725 5.76 -14.32 11.21
N GLU A 726 6.05 -14.07 12.46
CA GLU A 726 5.48 -14.77 13.63
C GLU A 726 5.77 -16.29 13.68
N THR A 727 6.83 -16.74 13.01
CA THR A 727 7.24 -18.16 13.01
C THR A 727 8.69 -18.33 13.44
N PHE A 728 9.00 -19.50 14.01
CA PHE A 728 10.36 -19.95 14.26
C PHE A 728 10.91 -20.67 13.03
N SER A 729 12.14 -20.36 12.65
CA SER A 729 12.72 -20.88 11.41
C SER A 729 13.49 -22.20 11.58
N LEU A 730 13.95 -22.51 12.80
CA LEU A 730 14.81 -23.66 13.06
C LEU A 730 14.21 -24.64 14.09
N ILE A 731 12.93 -24.52 14.41
CA ILE A 731 12.18 -25.52 15.14
C ILE A 731 11.61 -26.53 14.14
N ASN A 732 11.83 -27.82 14.39
CA ASN A 732 11.17 -28.88 13.62
C ASN A 732 9.67 -28.99 14.00
N THR A 733 8.89 -29.53 13.10
CA THR A 733 7.47 -29.80 13.37
C THR A 733 7.33 -30.70 14.59
N MET A 734 6.60 -30.23 15.59
CA MET A 734 6.36 -30.92 16.87
C MET A 734 7.66 -31.20 17.68
N GLU A 735 8.71 -30.41 17.52
CA GLU A 735 9.94 -30.60 18.30
C GLU A 735 9.70 -30.32 19.79
N PHE A 736 8.81 -29.36 20.10
CA PHE A 736 8.41 -29.06 21.47
C PHE A 736 6.88 -29.12 21.61
N LEU A 737 6.41 -29.73 22.68
CA LEU A 737 5.01 -29.75 23.08
C LEU A 737 4.88 -29.14 24.46
N ASN A 738 4.00 -28.15 24.59
CA ASN A 738 3.82 -27.36 25.79
C ASN A 738 2.34 -27.28 26.15
N ASP A 739 2.01 -27.10 27.44
CA ASP A 739 0.67 -26.72 27.84
C ASP A 739 0.59 -25.25 28.27
N ARG A 740 1.70 -24.56 28.33
CA ARG A 740 1.79 -23.11 28.51
C ARG A 740 3.03 -22.59 27.80
N PHE A 741 2.91 -21.43 27.21
CA PHE A 741 4.03 -20.79 26.53
C PHE A 741 3.94 -19.27 26.59
N PHE A 742 5.10 -18.66 26.41
CA PHE A 742 5.26 -17.26 26.08
C PHE A 742 6.27 -17.12 24.95
N SER A 743 5.93 -16.40 23.91
CA SER A 743 6.85 -16.13 22.80
C SER A 743 7.02 -14.64 22.59
N MET A 744 8.25 -14.25 22.23
CA MET A 744 8.64 -12.91 21.87
C MET A 744 9.40 -12.95 20.56
N MET A 745 8.96 -12.18 19.58
CA MET A 745 9.66 -12.01 18.32
C MET A 745 9.88 -10.53 18.09
N MET A 746 11.12 -10.15 17.89
CA MET A 746 11.54 -8.79 17.67
C MET A 746 12.36 -8.74 16.39
N THR A 747 12.02 -7.84 15.48
CA THR A 747 12.75 -7.64 14.23
C THR A 747 13.03 -6.15 14.04
N TRP A 748 14.28 -5.79 13.97
CA TRP A 748 14.72 -4.42 13.71
C TRP A 748 15.23 -4.32 12.27
N ASP A 749 14.50 -3.59 11.46
CA ASP A 749 14.91 -3.16 10.12
C ASP A 749 15.59 -1.80 10.27
N LEU A 750 16.90 -1.78 10.13
CA LEU A 750 17.72 -0.57 10.28
C LEU A 750 17.68 0.33 9.04
N ASN A 751 16.97 -0.09 8.01
CA ASN A 751 16.75 0.70 6.80
C ASN A 751 18.04 1.15 6.08
N GLY A 752 19.08 0.31 6.13
CA GLY A 752 20.37 0.61 5.50
C GLY A 752 21.22 1.63 6.28
N LYS A 753 20.89 1.93 7.54
CA LYS A 753 21.56 2.97 8.33
C LYS A 753 23.06 2.75 8.48
N LEU A 754 23.50 1.50 8.56
CA LEU A 754 24.91 1.11 8.67
C LEU A 754 25.54 0.88 7.29
N LEU A 755 24.90 0.06 6.45
CA LEU A 755 25.42 -0.33 5.12
C LEU A 755 25.55 0.87 4.17
N ASN A 756 24.66 1.83 4.21
CA ASN A 756 24.71 3.02 3.38
C ASN A 756 25.83 4.01 3.77
N ARG A 757 26.54 3.77 4.84
CA ARG A 757 27.75 4.53 5.23
C ARG A 757 29.04 3.95 4.66
N ILE A 758 28.99 2.69 4.20
CA ILE A 758 30.14 2.00 3.64
C ILE A 758 30.28 2.40 2.17
N PRO A 759 31.42 2.99 1.74
CA PRO A 759 31.68 3.29 0.34
C PRO A 759 31.46 2.03 -0.53
N LEU A 760 30.94 2.17 -1.73
CA LEU A 760 30.52 1.12 -2.67
C LEU A 760 29.24 0.38 -2.24
N VAL A 761 29.11 -0.12 -1.01
CA VAL A 761 27.90 -0.82 -0.53
C VAL A 761 26.68 0.07 -0.55
N LYS A 762 26.83 1.37 -0.24
CA LYS A 762 25.74 2.36 -0.32
C LYS A 762 25.06 2.46 -1.69
N LYS A 763 25.76 2.06 -2.77
CA LYS A 763 25.19 2.06 -4.13
C LYS A 763 24.22 0.89 -4.36
N LEU A 764 24.27 -0.13 -3.50
CA LEU A 764 23.43 -1.32 -3.59
C LEU A 764 22.08 -1.11 -2.90
N HIS A 765 21.94 -0.06 -2.08
CA HIS A 765 20.74 0.24 -1.30
C HIS A 765 20.27 -0.91 -0.43
N TRP A 766 21.20 -1.75 0.04
CA TRP A 766 20.90 -2.87 0.92
C TRP A 766 20.47 -2.38 2.30
N ARG A 767 19.56 -3.15 2.91
CA ARG A 767 19.02 -2.86 4.24
C ARG A 767 19.34 -4.00 5.17
N GLU A 768 19.98 -3.71 6.28
CA GLU A 768 20.26 -4.68 7.31
C GLU A 768 19.06 -4.94 8.20
N ILE A 769 18.86 -6.21 8.53
CA ILE A 769 17.84 -6.70 9.46
C ILE A 769 18.53 -7.46 10.59
N ILE A 770 18.11 -7.20 11.82
CA ILE A 770 18.50 -7.96 13.01
C ILE A 770 17.23 -8.38 13.72
N GLY A 771 17.13 -9.66 14.04
CA GLY A 771 15.95 -10.20 14.73
C GLY A 771 16.34 -11.14 15.85
N VAL A 772 15.49 -11.20 16.86
CA VAL A 772 15.55 -12.17 17.96
C VAL A 772 14.19 -12.80 18.11
N ARG A 773 14.15 -14.12 18.17
CA ARG A 773 12.94 -14.89 18.39
C ARG A 773 13.15 -15.77 19.61
N MET A 774 12.25 -15.71 20.57
CA MET A 774 12.37 -16.46 21.83
C MET A 774 11.05 -17.14 22.17
N LEU A 775 11.15 -18.33 22.73
CA LEU A 775 10.03 -19.13 23.21
C LEU A 775 10.37 -19.68 24.59
N TRP A 776 9.56 -19.40 25.57
CA TRP A 776 9.50 -20.07 26.85
C TRP A 776 8.30 -21.02 26.82
N GLY A 777 8.53 -22.28 27.10
CA GLY A 777 7.49 -23.29 27.14
C GLY A 777 7.62 -24.17 28.36
N ALA A 778 6.53 -24.76 28.77
CA ALA A 778 6.53 -25.77 29.83
C ALA A 778 5.41 -26.79 29.60
N LEU A 779 5.61 -28.00 30.06
CA LEU A 779 4.62 -29.06 30.08
C LEU A 779 4.41 -29.47 31.55
N SER A 780 3.19 -29.37 32.05
CA SER A 780 2.86 -29.79 33.40
C SER A 780 2.79 -31.31 33.51
N ASP A 781 2.99 -31.83 34.73
CA ASP A 781 3.03 -33.23 35.00
C ASP A 781 1.79 -33.99 34.53
N LYS A 782 0.60 -33.40 34.65
CA LYS A 782 -0.66 -33.98 34.17
C LYS A 782 -0.71 -34.26 32.66
N ASN A 783 0.09 -33.56 31.84
CA ASN A 783 0.14 -33.71 30.42
C ASN A 783 1.42 -34.40 29.89
N ASN A 784 2.29 -34.84 30.81
CA ASN A 784 3.56 -35.48 30.48
C ASN A 784 3.41 -37.00 30.40
N PRO A 785 3.43 -37.63 29.23
CA PRO A 785 3.22 -39.07 29.09
C PRO A 785 4.40 -39.90 29.58
N PHE A 786 5.55 -39.31 29.87
CA PHE A 786 6.74 -40.01 30.31
C PHE A 786 6.77 -40.27 31.85
N LEU A 787 5.88 -39.60 32.58
CA LEU A 787 5.80 -39.79 34.03
C LEU A 787 5.12 -41.13 34.40
N ALA A 788 5.62 -41.79 35.42
CA ALA A 788 5.07 -43.07 35.88
C ALA A 788 3.61 -43.02 36.25
N GLU A 789 3.14 -41.92 36.84
CA GLU A 789 1.76 -41.69 37.24
C GLU A 789 0.79 -41.59 36.05
N ASN A 790 1.29 -41.28 34.86
CA ASN A 790 0.47 -41.18 33.66
C ASN A 790 0.53 -42.44 32.76
N GLN A 791 1.35 -43.44 33.11
CA GLN A 791 1.41 -44.68 32.37
C GLN A 791 0.07 -45.41 32.40
N GLY A 792 -0.37 -45.96 31.25
CA GLY A 792 -1.66 -46.60 31.10
C GLY A 792 -2.86 -45.68 31.11
N SER A 793 -2.63 -44.35 30.93
CA SER A 793 -3.71 -43.36 30.79
C SER A 793 -4.50 -43.60 29.51
N SER A 794 -5.81 -43.69 29.58
CA SER A 794 -6.70 -43.69 28.41
C SER A 794 -6.99 -42.30 27.84
N ARG A 795 -6.45 -41.23 28.46
CA ARG A 795 -6.63 -39.82 28.00
C ARG A 795 -5.41 -39.24 27.35
N LEU A 796 -4.22 -39.74 27.68
CA LEU A 796 -2.97 -39.31 27.11
C LEU A 796 -2.54 -40.23 25.96
N MET A 797 -1.88 -39.71 24.97
CA MET A 797 -1.38 -40.42 23.81
C MET A 797 0.16 -40.47 23.82
N TYR A 798 0.73 -41.46 23.15
CA TYR A 798 2.19 -41.52 22.92
C TYR A 798 2.65 -40.29 22.15
N PHE A 799 3.70 -39.64 22.63
CA PHE A 799 4.33 -38.56 21.86
C PHE A 799 5.02 -39.12 20.61
N PRO A 800 4.90 -38.43 19.48
CA PRO A 800 5.65 -38.78 18.26
C PRO A 800 7.15 -38.68 18.47
N ASP A 801 7.91 -39.44 17.69
CA ASP A 801 9.39 -39.43 17.75
C ASP A 801 9.96 -38.02 17.56
N GLY A 802 11.01 -37.69 18.32
CA GLY A 802 11.71 -36.42 18.26
C GLY A 802 11.01 -35.24 18.96
N VAL A 803 9.96 -35.52 19.71
CA VAL A 803 9.34 -34.56 20.63
C VAL A 803 10.18 -34.40 21.88
N ASN A 804 10.39 -33.16 22.31
CA ASN A 804 11.13 -32.85 23.54
C ASN A 804 10.26 -31.95 24.44
N ILE A 805 10.53 -32.06 25.74
CA ILE A 805 9.90 -31.18 26.74
C ILE A 805 10.88 -30.04 27.02
N MET A 806 10.36 -28.82 26.97
CA MET A 806 11.15 -27.63 27.30
C MET A 806 11.40 -27.53 28.78
N GLU A 807 12.61 -27.11 29.13
CA GLU A 807 12.97 -26.74 30.51
C GLU A 807 12.36 -25.37 30.82
N SER A 808 11.61 -25.22 31.90
CA SER A 808 10.88 -23.99 32.24
C SER A 808 11.77 -22.76 32.44
N ASN A 809 13.06 -22.95 32.77
CA ASN A 809 14.06 -21.91 32.98
C ASN A 809 14.94 -21.63 31.77
N ARG A 810 14.81 -22.42 30.71
CA ARG A 810 15.68 -22.33 29.51
C ARG A 810 14.83 -22.03 28.27
N PRO A 811 14.83 -20.77 27.79
CA PRO A 811 14.09 -20.43 26.57
C PRO A 811 14.76 -21.02 25.33
N TYR A 812 13.96 -21.39 24.35
CA TYR A 812 14.44 -21.53 22.99
C TYR A 812 14.69 -20.16 22.38
N ALA A 813 15.80 -19.98 21.64
CA ALA A 813 16.15 -18.71 21.04
C ALA A 813 16.77 -18.85 19.65
N GLU A 814 16.43 -17.94 18.76
CA GLU A 814 17.01 -17.74 17.43
C GLU A 814 17.49 -16.32 17.25
N LEU A 815 18.67 -16.16 16.64
CA LEU A 815 19.18 -14.89 16.13
C LEU A 815 19.01 -14.86 14.61
N VAL A 816 18.44 -13.76 14.11
CA VAL A 816 18.26 -13.51 12.69
C VAL A 816 19.15 -12.36 12.28
N ILE A 817 19.93 -12.52 11.22
CA ILE A 817 20.70 -11.46 10.57
C ILE A 817 20.40 -11.55 9.09
N GLY A 818 19.93 -10.44 8.52
CA GLY A 818 19.50 -10.43 7.13
C GLY A 818 19.98 -9.23 6.34
N ILE A 819 19.99 -9.41 5.05
CA ILE A 819 20.14 -8.35 4.06
C ILE A 819 18.88 -8.37 3.21
N HIS A 820 18.12 -7.30 3.34
CA HIS A 820 16.95 -7.04 2.55
C HIS A 820 17.29 -6.09 1.41
N ASN A 821 16.37 -5.97 0.47
CA ASN A 821 16.50 -5.03 -0.63
C ASN A 821 17.57 -5.38 -1.67
N ILE A 822 17.97 -6.64 -1.78
CA ILE A 822 18.86 -7.09 -2.85
C ILE A 822 18.08 -6.99 -4.17
N PHE A 823 18.63 -6.27 -5.16
CA PHE A 823 17.97 -5.95 -6.42
C PHE A 823 16.58 -5.27 -6.26
N LYS A 824 16.31 -4.62 -5.11
CA LYS A 824 15.06 -3.94 -4.73
C LYS A 824 13.87 -4.85 -4.37
N PHE A 825 13.99 -6.18 -4.48
CA PHE A 825 12.87 -7.10 -4.25
C PHE A 825 13.26 -8.41 -3.55
N PHE A 826 14.53 -8.76 -3.46
CA PHE A 826 14.97 -10.01 -2.87
C PHE A 826 15.51 -9.79 -1.46
N HIS A 827 15.10 -10.63 -0.53
CA HIS A 827 15.47 -10.55 0.88
C HIS A 827 16.05 -11.89 1.29
N VAL A 828 17.16 -11.88 2.04
CA VAL A 828 17.84 -13.06 2.55
C VAL A 828 18.09 -12.88 4.04
N GLU A 829 17.74 -13.90 4.82
CA GLU A 829 18.00 -13.96 6.26
C GLU A 829 18.80 -15.20 6.59
N TYR A 830 19.88 -15.04 7.32
CA TYR A 830 20.59 -16.08 8.03
C TYR A 830 20.03 -16.19 9.43
N VAL A 831 19.63 -17.39 9.81
CA VAL A 831 19.07 -17.69 11.13
C VAL A 831 20.02 -18.62 11.87
N ARG A 832 20.34 -18.29 13.12
CA ARG A 832 21.17 -19.08 14.00
C ARG A 832 20.39 -19.48 15.24
N ARG A 833 20.33 -20.78 15.52
CA ARG A 833 19.78 -21.33 16.77
C ARG A 833 20.78 -21.11 17.91
N LEU A 834 20.33 -20.56 19.02
CA LEU A 834 21.17 -20.20 20.16
C LEU A 834 21.05 -21.17 21.34
N SER A 835 19.96 -21.91 21.45
CA SER A 835 19.69 -22.86 22.54
C SER A 835 19.19 -24.20 22.02
N TYR A 836 19.22 -25.24 22.86
CA TYR A 836 18.81 -26.61 22.51
C TYR A 836 19.55 -27.17 21.29
N ASN A 837 20.83 -26.80 21.12
CA ASN A 837 21.69 -27.26 20.03
C ASN A 837 22.17 -28.70 20.21
N GLU A 838 21.97 -29.27 21.36
CA GLU A 838 22.31 -30.67 21.72
C GLU A 838 21.31 -31.67 21.15
N LEU A 839 20.11 -31.24 20.79
CA LEU A 839 19.08 -32.14 20.22
C LEU A 839 19.53 -32.69 18.85
N PRO A 840 19.49 -34.02 18.65
CA PRO A 840 20.17 -34.64 17.52
C PRO A 840 19.63 -34.27 16.15
N THR A 841 18.33 -33.95 16.07
CA THR A 841 17.66 -33.61 14.81
C THR A 841 17.54 -32.12 14.56
N SER A 842 18.06 -31.27 15.47
CA SER A 842 17.84 -29.82 15.40
C SER A 842 18.81 -29.14 14.43
N PRO A 843 18.29 -28.36 13.47
CA PRO A 843 19.13 -27.53 12.61
C PRO A 843 19.74 -26.39 13.43
N LYS A 844 21.06 -26.21 13.33
CA LYS A 844 21.80 -25.19 14.08
C LYS A 844 21.78 -23.82 13.39
N TRP A 845 21.56 -23.82 12.08
CA TRP A 845 21.45 -22.63 11.26
C TRP A 845 20.63 -22.90 10.00
N GLY A 846 20.17 -21.85 9.34
CA GLY A 846 19.47 -21.95 8.08
C GLY A 846 19.39 -20.61 7.35
N MET A 847 19.05 -20.68 6.06
CA MET A 847 18.80 -19.51 5.23
C MET A 847 17.31 -19.42 4.91
N ARG A 848 16.79 -18.20 4.85
CA ARG A 848 15.41 -17.92 4.47
C ARG A 848 15.40 -16.81 3.44
N TYR A 849 14.44 -16.87 2.54
CA TYR A 849 14.31 -15.93 1.43
C TYR A 849 12.88 -15.42 1.32
N VAL A 850 12.72 -14.26 0.75
CA VAL A 850 11.43 -13.80 0.26
C VAL A 850 11.61 -12.85 -0.92
N ILE A 851 10.70 -12.94 -1.87
CA ILE A 851 10.54 -11.93 -2.93
C ILE A 851 9.40 -11.03 -2.47
N ALA A 852 9.75 -9.81 -2.10
CA ALA A 852 8.79 -8.81 -1.66
C ALA A 852 9.24 -7.43 -2.14
N PHE A 853 8.29 -6.67 -2.64
CA PHE A 853 8.51 -5.27 -3.03
C PHE A 853 8.23 -4.38 -1.82
N SER A 854 9.21 -3.57 -1.43
CA SER A 854 9.09 -2.57 -0.36
C SER A 854 9.69 -1.25 -0.84
N PHE A 855 9.01 -0.14 -0.53
CA PHE A 855 9.51 1.22 -0.84
C PHE A 855 10.75 1.59 -0.07
#